data_ede4c5c66feb0e3e0bd59bb8186f1edd
#
_entry.id   ede4c5c66feb0e3e0bd59bb8186f1edd
#
_cell.length_a   1.000
_cell.length_b   1.000
_cell.length_c   1.000
_cell.angle_alpha   90.00
_cell.angle_beta   90.00
_cell.angle_gamma   90.00
#
_symmetry.space_group_name_H-M   'P 1'
#
loop_
_entity.id
_entity.type
_entity.pdbx_description
1 polymer ?
#
loop_
_entity_poly.entity_id
_entity_poly.type
_entity_poly.pdbx_seq_one_letter_code
_entity_poly.pdbx_strand_id
1 'polypeptide(L)'
;MIFFGKEEESMSIKIALAGNPNCGKTTLFNALTGSNQFVGNWPGVTVEKKEGKLKGHKDVTIMDLPGIYSLSPYTLEEVVARNYLINEKPDAIINIVDGTNIERNLYLSTQILELGIPVIMAVNMMDIVEKSGDKIYVDKLSKKIGCEVVEISALKGTGIQKAAEKAVALAQKNKTSIPVHEFTKDAEDIIERVEDKLVGVVPDAQRRFFAIKLLEKDDKIQDQMNTSVDVSKEIAEMEEKFDDDTESIITNERYTYISSIIGECLKKDRKEKLTTSDKIDKIVTNRWLALPIFAAVMWLVYFVSVTTVGDIATGWANDGVFGDGWHLFGIGTASYTEVADEYTDAETTVNGFLDYESKQGVDVESVQTALDSEADDYDPAAAKAALTEFATTISDADTATYSVVDEETMADEEVTSTGADFQEAVATMDKYDYTAPDPADYGVWIPGIPVLVENVLDKVGCAEWLRGLILDGIVAGLGAVLGFVPQILILFIFLAFLEGCGYMARVAFIMDRVFRKFGLSGKSFIPMLIGSGCGVPGIMASRTIENERDRRMTIMTTTFIPCGAKLPFIAMVAGAIFGGASWVAPSAYFLGIAAIICSGIILKKTKMFAGDPAPFVMELPAYHMPTIGSVLRSMWERGWSFIKKAGTIILVSTIAVWFTTYFGVMDGKFQMLSEDQIDYSILATIGKAICWIFIPQGWGNWQATVASVTGLVAKENIVGTLGILYGGGDASVYATMGAAFTAVSGYSFLAFNLLCAPCFAAMGAIKREMNNTKWFWTAVGYQCGFAYLVSLVVNQIGGLFTGAGFSIWTIVAIAVIVAFIYLLARPYKESQTLKVSVKTSRAK
;
A
#
# COMPACT_ATOMS: atom_id res chain seq x y z
N MET A 1 -23.30 -40.40 -51.60
CA MET A 1 -22.14 -41.12 -51.04
C MET A 1 -21.17 -40.07 -50.61
N ILE A 2 -21.32 -39.62 -49.38
CA ILE A 2 -20.49 -38.58 -48.78
C ILE A 2 -19.64 -39.27 -47.71
N PHE A 3 -18.36 -39.39 -47.99
CA PHE A 3 -17.36 -39.90 -47.03
C PHE A 3 -17.18 -38.88 -45.91
N PHE A 4 -17.68 -39.18 -44.74
CA PHE A 4 -17.19 -38.55 -43.50
C PHE A 4 -15.84 -39.19 -43.14
N GLY A 5 -14.75 -38.45 -43.38
CA GLY A 5 -13.47 -38.78 -42.82
C GLY A 5 -13.55 -38.61 -41.29
N LYS A 6 -13.33 -39.68 -40.54
CA LYS A 6 -12.96 -39.62 -39.13
C LYS A 6 -11.68 -38.80 -39.07
N GLU A 7 -11.76 -37.57 -38.52
CA GLU A 7 -10.57 -36.94 -37.95
C GLU A 7 -10.11 -37.83 -36.78
N GLU A 8 -8.98 -38.46 -36.94
CA GLU A 8 -8.21 -39.03 -35.83
C GLU A 8 -7.88 -37.84 -34.89
N GLU A 9 -8.51 -37.79 -33.73
CA GLU A 9 -8.05 -36.96 -32.63
C GLU A 9 -6.59 -37.32 -32.30
N SER A 10 -5.66 -36.58 -32.86
CA SER A 10 -4.27 -36.69 -32.48
C SER A 10 -4.19 -36.38 -30.97
N MET A 11 -3.84 -37.33 -30.14
CA MET A 11 -3.66 -37.14 -28.70
C MET A 11 -2.62 -36.05 -28.50
N SER A 12 -3.07 -34.84 -28.11
CA SER A 12 -2.17 -33.72 -27.81
C SER A 12 -1.46 -33.98 -26.50
N ILE A 13 -0.11 -34.06 -26.54
CA ILE A 13 0.75 -34.27 -25.36
C ILE A 13 0.73 -33.00 -24.51
N LYS A 14 0.47 -33.13 -23.21
CA LYS A 14 0.50 -32.04 -22.23
C LYS A 14 1.74 -32.20 -21.34
N ILE A 15 2.60 -31.18 -21.31
CA ILE A 15 3.78 -31.14 -20.44
C ILE A 15 3.63 -29.98 -19.46
N ALA A 16 3.77 -30.25 -18.18
CA ALA A 16 3.76 -29.23 -17.12
C ALA A 16 5.17 -28.74 -16.79
N LEU A 17 5.34 -27.43 -16.64
CA LEU A 17 6.54 -26.84 -16.04
C LEU A 17 6.29 -26.59 -14.56
N ALA A 18 7.06 -27.22 -13.68
CA ALA A 18 7.00 -27.07 -12.24
C ALA A 18 8.38 -26.64 -11.70
N GLY A 19 8.40 -25.90 -10.62
CA GLY A 19 9.65 -25.48 -9.97
C GLY A 19 9.42 -24.35 -8.98
N ASN A 20 10.42 -24.08 -8.18
CA ASN A 20 10.39 -23.05 -7.15
C ASN A 20 10.27 -21.64 -7.78
N PRO A 21 9.77 -20.65 -7.03
CA PRO A 21 9.90 -19.26 -7.43
C PRO A 21 11.35 -18.89 -7.73
N ASN A 22 11.58 -18.07 -8.74
CA ASN A 22 12.90 -17.59 -9.19
C ASN A 22 13.88 -18.64 -9.76
N CYS A 23 13.51 -19.90 -9.92
CA CYS A 23 14.35 -20.92 -10.57
C CYS A 23 14.53 -20.72 -12.10
N GLY A 24 13.90 -19.69 -12.68
CA GLY A 24 13.98 -19.40 -14.13
C GLY A 24 12.89 -20.05 -14.98
N LYS A 25 11.78 -20.47 -14.37
CA LYS A 25 10.65 -21.16 -15.00
C LYS A 25 10.03 -20.34 -16.15
N THR A 26 9.68 -19.08 -15.93
CA THR A 26 9.10 -18.20 -16.96
C THR A 26 10.08 -17.95 -18.11
N THR A 27 11.37 -17.84 -17.83
CA THR A 27 12.41 -17.71 -18.86
C THR A 27 12.46 -18.96 -19.75
N LEU A 28 12.42 -20.14 -19.13
CA LEU A 28 12.39 -21.41 -19.85
C LEU A 28 11.10 -21.55 -20.68
N PHE A 29 9.94 -21.24 -20.12
CA PHE A 29 8.65 -21.26 -20.79
C PHE A 29 8.66 -20.38 -22.06
N ASN A 30 9.15 -19.15 -21.93
CA ASN A 30 9.26 -18.21 -23.06
C ASN A 30 10.22 -18.72 -24.15
N ALA A 31 11.32 -19.37 -23.75
CA ALA A 31 12.27 -19.96 -24.68
C ALA A 31 11.67 -21.14 -25.47
N LEU A 32 10.89 -21.98 -24.78
CA LEU A 32 10.25 -23.17 -25.37
C LEU A 32 9.05 -22.83 -26.27
N THR A 33 8.21 -21.85 -25.90
CA THR A 33 6.94 -21.55 -26.60
C THR A 33 7.03 -20.37 -27.57
N GLY A 34 7.91 -19.40 -27.30
CA GLY A 34 8.04 -18.18 -28.12
C GLY A 34 6.84 -17.25 -27.99
N SER A 35 6.36 -16.73 -29.14
CA SER A 35 5.20 -15.79 -29.17
C SER A 35 3.83 -16.47 -29.13
N ASN A 36 3.76 -17.77 -29.24
CA ASN A 36 2.49 -18.53 -29.27
C ASN A 36 2.07 -18.94 -27.86
N GLN A 37 1.63 -17.96 -27.07
CA GLN A 37 1.22 -18.14 -25.68
C GLN A 37 -0.20 -17.67 -25.47
N PHE A 38 -0.94 -18.39 -24.65
CA PHE A 38 -2.22 -17.96 -24.10
C PHE A 38 -2.03 -17.61 -22.62
N VAL A 39 -2.48 -16.43 -22.24
CA VAL A 39 -2.42 -15.92 -20.86
C VAL A 39 -3.83 -15.66 -20.38
N GLY A 40 -4.19 -16.25 -19.26
CA GLY A 40 -5.49 -16.08 -18.62
C GLY A 40 -5.37 -16.30 -17.12
N ASN A 41 -6.47 -16.52 -16.42
CA ASN A 41 -6.47 -16.93 -15.02
C ASN A 41 -6.96 -18.37 -14.89
N TRP A 42 -6.47 -19.05 -13.86
CA TRP A 42 -7.02 -20.34 -13.48
C TRP A 42 -8.49 -20.20 -13.07
N PRO A 43 -9.35 -21.15 -13.42
CA PRO A 43 -10.79 -21.06 -13.13
C PRO A 43 -11.06 -20.86 -11.64
N GLY A 44 -11.80 -19.78 -11.31
CA GLY A 44 -12.22 -19.49 -9.93
C GLY A 44 -11.18 -18.84 -9.01
N VAL A 45 -9.98 -18.54 -9.51
CA VAL A 45 -8.89 -17.91 -8.74
C VAL A 45 -8.20 -16.82 -9.54
N THR A 46 -7.47 -15.94 -8.85
CA THR A 46 -6.71 -14.83 -9.47
C THR A 46 -5.29 -15.20 -9.90
N VAL A 47 -4.95 -16.49 -9.84
CA VAL A 47 -3.63 -17.00 -10.24
C VAL A 47 -3.54 -17.05 -11.77
N GLU A 48 -2.45 -16.53 -12.31
CA GLU A 48 -2.20 -16.47 -13.75
C GLU A 48 -1.96 -17.86 -14.32
N LYS A 49 -2.64 -18.19 -15.44
CA LYS A 49 -2.47 -19.40 -16.22
C LYS A 49 -1.78 -19.06 -17.53
N LYS A 50 -0.66 -19.74 -17.81
CA LYS A 50 0.06 -19.61 -19.08
C LYS A 50 0.18 -20.97 -19.75
N GLU A 51 -0.24 -21.03 -21.00
CA GLU A 51 -0.08 -22.22 -21.84
C GLU A 51 0.45 -21.83 -23.22
N GLY A 52 1.21 -22.71 -23.84
CA GLY A 52 1.79 -22.45 -25.16
C GLY A 52 2.20 -23.71 -25.85
N LYS A 53 2.29 -23.66 -27.18
CA LYS A 53 2.76 -24.80 -28.01
C LYS A 53 4.28 -24.85 -28.04
N LEU A 54 4.83 -26.05 -27.92
CA LEU A 54 6.27 -26.28 -28.03
C LEU A 54 6.76 -25.96 -29.43
N LYS A 55 7.84 -25.18 -29.54
CA LYS A 55 8.49 -24.90 -30.81
C LYS A 55 8.94 -26.21 -31.48
N GLY A 56 8.57 -26.42 -32.73
CA GLY A 56 8.88 -27.63 -33.50
C GLY A 56 7.89 -28.78 -33.29
N HIS A 57 6.97 -28.74 -32.32
CA HIS A 57 6.00 -29.78 -32.03
C HIS A 57 4.61 -29.13 -31.84
N LYS A 58 3.79 -29.13 -32.90
CA LYS A 58 2.45 -28.49 -32.88
C LYS A 58 1.42 -29.24 -32.02
N ASP A 59 1.64 -30.50 -31.76
CA ASP A 59 0.85 -31.44 -30.99
C ASP A 59 1.20 -31.47 -29.49
N VAL A 60 2.25 -30.71 -29.06
CA VAL A 60 2.70 -30.65 -27.67
C VAL A 60 2.35 -29.28 -27.07
N THR A 61 1.59 -29.30 -26.00
CA THR A 61 1.23 -28.12 -25.21
C THR A 61 2.01 -28.07 -23.90
N ILE A 62 2.63 -26.95 -23.62
CA ILE A 62 3.35 -26.69 -22.36
C ILE A 62 2.48 -25.81 -21.47
N MET A 63 2.30 -26.23 -20.22
CA MET A 63 1.59 -25.50 -19.17
C MET A 63 2.58 -24.96 -18.17
N ASP A 64 2.62 -23.64 -17.98
CA ASP A 64 3.44 -23.01 -16.92
C ASP A 64 2.64 -23.00 -15.62
N LEU A 65 3.06 -23.81 -14.63
CA LEU A 65 2.45 -23.82 -13.31
C LEU A 65 2.99 -22.64 -12.48
N PRO A 66 2.24 -22.15 -11.49
CA PRO A 66 2.75 -21.17 -10.53
C PRO A 66 4.05 -21.64 -9.87
N GLY A 67 4.92 -20.71 -9.48
CA GLY A 67 6.12 -21.03 -8.68
C GLY A 67 5.72 -21.44 -7.27
N ILE A 68 6.11 -22.63 -6.85
CA ILE A 68 5.71 -23.20 -5.56
C ILE A 68 6.93 -23.79 -4.83
N TYR A 69 6.88 -23.83 -3.52
CA TYR A 69 7.92 -24.46 -2.69
C TYR A 69 7.52 -25.86 -2.25
N SER A 70 6.24 -26.12 -2.18
CA SER A 70 5.66 -27.40 -1.73
C SER A 70 4.35 -27.69 -2.48
N LEU A 71 3.92 -28.93 -2.47
CA LEU A 71 2.55 -29.36 -2.86
C LEU A 71 1.58 -29.37 -1.68
N SER A 72 1.95 -28.76 -0.54
CA SER A 72 1.07 -28.57 0.60
C SER A 72 0.17 -27.32 0.39
N PRO A 73 -1.06 -27.29 0.94
CA PRO A 73 -2.06 -26.27 0.58
C PRO A 73 -1.93 -24.95 1.37
N TYR A 74 -0.72 -24.41 1.50
CA TYR A 74 -0.49 -23.17 2.26
C TYR A 74 -0.84 -21.93 1.46
N THR A 75 -0.64 -21.94 0.14
CA THR A 75 -0.92 -20.80 -0.76
C THR A 75 -1.90 -21.19 -1.84
N LEU A 76 -2.55 -20.20 -2.49
CA LEU A 76 -3.45 -20.47 -3.62
C LEU A 76 -2.69 -21.04 -4.83
N GLU A 77 -1.47 -20.61 -5.04
CA GLU A 77 -0.57 -21.05 -6.07
C GLU A 77 -0.24 -22.54 -5.90
N GLU A 78 0.05 -22.98 -4.67
CA GLU A 78 0.32 -24.37 -4.34
C GLU A 78 -0.92 -25.24 -4.51
N VAL A 79 -2.11 -24.75 -4.10
CA VAL A 79 -3.39 -25.45 -4.32
C VAL A 79 -3.67 -25.62 -5.82
N VAL A 80 -3.45 -24.57 -6.63
CA VAL A 80 -3.68 -24.60 -8.08
C VAL A 80 -2.74 -25.58 -8.75
N ALA A 81 -1.43 -25.52 -8.46
CA ALA A 81 -0.43 -26.41 -9.04
C ALA A 81 -0.71 -27.87 -8.66
N ARG A 82 -0.99 -28.15 -7.39
CA ARG A 82 -1.32 -29.48 -6.90
C ARG A 82 -2.58 -30.03 -7.57
N ASN A 83 -3.67 -29.27 -7.61
CA ASN A 83 -4.92 -29.71 -8.23
C ASN A 83 -4.75 -30.00 -9.72
N TYR A 84 -3.95 -29.20 -10.42
CA TYR A 84 -3.62 -29.47 -11.81
C TYR A 84 -2.87 -30.80 -11.98
N LEU A 85 -1.83 -31.00 -11.18
CA LEU A 85 -1.00 -32.21 -11.27
C LEU A 85 -1.78 -33.49 -10.90
N ILE A 86 -2.67 -33.43 -9.92
CA ILE A 86 -3.46 -34.60 -9.47
C ILE A 86 -4.64 -34.90 -10.42
N ASN A 87 -5.39 -33.85 -10.82
CA ASN A 87 -6.65 -34.01 -11.55
C ASN A 87 -6.47 -34.05 -13.06
N GLU A 88 -5.66 -33.13 -13.63
CA GLU A 88 -5.43 -33.05 -15.07
C GLU A 88 -4.37 -34.05 -15.59
N LYS A 89 -3.47 -34.51 -14.69
CA LYS A 89 -2.43 -35.51 -14.96
C LYS A 89 -1.71 -35.28 -16.28
N PRO A 90 -0.78 -34.30 -16.35
CA PRO A 90 0.00 -34.09 -17.55
C PRO A 90 0.81 -35.33 -17.91
N ASP A 91 1.10 -35.56 -19.22
CA ASP A 91 1.82 -36.71 -19.73
C ASP A 91 3.28 -36.73 -19.26
N ALA A 92 3.86 -35.56 -18.98
CA ALA A 92 5.20 -35.42 -18.35
C ALA A 92 5.30 -34.09 -17.60
N ILE A 93 6.28 -34.03 -16.69
CA ILE A 93 6.63 -32.82 -15.94
C ILE A 93 8.10 -32.47 -16.23
N ILE A 94 8.38 -31.22 -16.56
CA ILE A 94 9.71 -30.64 -16.51
C ILE A 94 9.84 -29.90 -15.19
N ASN A 95 10.55 -30.50 -14.24
CA ASN A 95 10.84 -29.89 -12.94
C ASN A 95 12.12 -29.05 -13.04
N ILE A 96 11.98 -27.74 -12.87
CA ILE A 96 13.10 -26.79 -12.98
C ILE A 96 13.69 -26.57 -11.59
N VAL A 97 14.97 -26.85 -11.47
CA VAL A 97 15.75 -26.79 -10.23
C VAL A 97 16.84 -25.74 -10.37
N ASP A 98 16.94 -24.81 -9.44
CA ASP A 98 18.04 -23.86 -9.36
C ASP A 98 19.33 -24.59 -8.89
N GLY A 99 20.31 -24.68 -9.76
CA GLY A 99 21.60 -25.33 -9.47
C GLY A 99 22.43 -24.60 -8.42
N THR A 100 22.19 -23.30 -8.18
CA THR A 100 22.89 -22.52 -7.16
C THR A 100 22.34 -22.81 -5.75
N ASN A 101 21.08 -23.26 -5.66
CA ASN A 101 20.37 -23.60 -4.43
C ASN A 101 19.69 -24.97 -4.54
N ILE A 102 20.42 -25.95 -5.00
CA ILE A 102 19.87 -27.25 -5.37
C ILE A 102 19.20 -27.97 -4.19
N GLU A 103 19.79 -27.91 -3.00
CA GLU A 103 19.30 -28.58 -1.78
C GLU A 103 17.84 -28.23 -1.49
N ARG A 104 17.52 -26.97 -1.51
CA ARG A 104 16.16 -26.49 -1.24
C ARG A 104 15.17 -26.82 -2.36
N ASN A 105 15.62 -26.75 -3.60
CA ASN A 105 14.76 -27.05 -4.75
C ASN A 105 14.40 -28.53 -4.84
N LEU A 106 15.25 -29.41 -4.31
CA LEU A 106 14.98 -30.84 -4.24
C LEU A 106 13.80 -31.19 -3.33
N TYR A 107 13.44 -30.34 -2.37
CA TYR A 107 12.27 -30.55 -1.51
C TYR A 107 10.97 -30.67 -2.33
N LEU A 108 10.74 -29.75 -3.24
CA LEU A 108 9.61 -29.83 -4.18
C LEU A 108 9.76 -31.02 -5.13
N SER A 109 11.02 -31.26 -5.59
CA SER A 109 11.29 -32.33 -6.53
C SER A 109 10.92 -33.72 -5.97
N THR A 110 11.19 -33.98 -4.70
CA THR A 110 10.76 -35.25 -4.04
C THR A 110 9.24 -35.40 -4.03
N GLN A 111 8.51 -34.34 -3.77
CA GLN A 111 7.04 -34.38 -3.76
C GLN A 111 6.43 -34.57 -5.17
N ILE A 112 7.05 -33.97 -6.20
CA ILE A 112 6.64 -34.16 -7.60
C ILE A 112 6.82 -35.61 -8.05
N LEU A 113 7.94 -36.24 -7.64
CA LEU A 113 8.21 -37.63 -7.98
C LEU A 113 7.25 -38.61 -7.32
N GLU A 114 6.70 -38.29 -6.14
CA GLU A 114 5.69 -39.08 -5.43
C GLU A 114 4.36 -39.15 -6.17
N LEU A 115 4.07 -38.21 -7.09
CA LEU A 115 2.83 -38.20 -7.89
C LEU A 115 2.76 -39.29 -8.94
N GLY A 116 3.87 -40.00 -9.20
CA GLY A 116 3.93 -41.08 -10.20
C GLY A 116 3.85 -40.61 -11.67
N ILE A 117 3.90 -39.29 -11.92
CA ILE A 117 3.94 -38.72 -13.27
C ILE A 117 5.39 -38.75 -13.79
N PRO A 118 5.65 -39.02 -15.09
CA PRO A 118 6.98 -38.98 -15.66
C PRO A 118 7.65 -37.60 -15.48
N VAL A 119 8.86 -37.53 -14.88
CA VAL A 119 9.56 -36.30 -14.57
C VAL A 119 10.92 -36.23 -15.25
N ILE A 120 11.22 -35.10 -15.87
CA ILE A 120 12.56 -34.68 -16.27
C ILE A 120 12.99 -33.54 -15.33
N MET A 121 14.13 -33.66 -14.68
CA MET A 121 14.71 -32.59 -13.88
C MET A 121 15.64 -31.73 -14.73
N ALA A 122 15.33 -30.46 -14.86
CA ALA A 122 16.14 -29.47 -15.57
C ALA A 122 16.89 -28.60 -14.54
N VAL A 123 18.17 -28.87 -14.33
CA VAL A 123 19.03 -28.08 -13.42
C VAL A 123 19.47 -26.83 -14.17
N ASN A 124 18.92 -25.70 -13.76
CA ASN A 124 19.11 -24.38 -14.37
C ASN A 124 20.24 -23.60 -13.68
N MET A 125 20.67 -22.51 -14.30
CA MET A 125 21.76 -21.65 -13.82
C MET A 125 23.13 -22.34 -13.77
N MET A 126 23.36 -23.38 -14.59
CA MET A 126 24.64 -24.09 -14.65
C MET A 126 25.82 -23.19 -15.03
N ASP A 127 25.56 -22.13 -15.78
CA ASP A 127 26.58 -21.11 -16.08
C ASP A 127 27.03 -20.30 -14.86
N ILE A 128 26.20 -20.20 -13.82
CA ILE A 128 26.55 -19.56 -12.53
C ILE A 128 27.27 -20.57 -11.66
N VAL A 129 26.82 -21.82 -11.62
CA VAL A 129 27.45 -22.92 -10.89
C VAL A 129 28.88 -23.12 -11.39
N GLU A 130 29.11 -23.15 -12.70
CA GLU A 130 30.45 -23.27 -13.30
C GLU A 130 31.36 -22.08 -12.94
N LYS A 131 30.82 -20.86 -12.96
CA LYS A 131 31.56 -19.65 -12.56
C LYS A 131 31.97 -19.64 -11.09
N SER A 132 31.16 -20.24 -10.22
CA SER A 132 31.47 -20.36 -8.79
C SER A 132 32.55 -21.40 -8.50
N GLY A 133 32.85 -22.24 -9.46
CA GLY A 133 33.81 -23.37 -9.31
C GLY A 133 33.16 -24.61 -8.69
N ASP A 134 31.84 -24.56 -8.43
CA ASP A 134 31.11 -25.70 -7.90
C ASP A 134 30.81 -26.72 -9.00
N LYS A 135 30.71 -27.99 -8.63
CA LYS A 135 30.43 -29.06 -9.58
C LYS A 135 29.29 -29.95 -9.12
N ILE A 136 28.23 -30.02 -9.95
CA ILE A 136 27.09 -30.91 -9.76
C ILE A 136 27.35 -32.18 -10.61
N TYR A 137 27.34 -33.35 -9.97
CA TYR A 137 27.49 -34.64 -10.67
C TYR A 137 26.07 -35.12 -11.10
N VAL A 138 25.64 -34.68 -12.27
CA VAL A 138 24.28 -34.90 -12.81
C VAL A 138 23.94 -36.38 -12.92
N ASP A 139 24.90 -37.23 -13.35
CA ASP A 139 24.70 -38.69 -13.47
C ASP A 139 24.46 -39.36 -12.10
N LYS A 140 25.16 -38.89 -11.06
CA LYS A 140 24.92 -39.38 -9.70
C LYS A 140 23.56 -38.91 -9.15
N LEU A 141 23.23 -37.65 -9.39
CA LEU A 141 21.96 -37.06 -8.99
C LEU A 141 20.80 -37.80 -9.67
N SER A 142 20.91 -38.08 -10.97
CA SER A 142 19.90 -38.84 -11.73
C SER A 142 19.65 -40.22 -11.14
N LYS A 143 20.71 -40.94 -10.75
CA LYS A 143 20.60 -42.28 -10.14
C LYS A 143 19.98 -42.25 -8.76
N LYS A 144 20.35 -41.26 -7.94
CA LYS A 144 19.85 -41.13 -6.57
C LYS A 144 18.37 -40.65 -6.52
N ILE A 145 18.00 -39.76 -7.39
CA ILE A 145 16.64 -39.19 -7.43
C ILE A 145 15.64 -40.06 -8.23
N GLY A 146 16.16 -40.93 -9.12
CA GLY A 146 15.34 -41.85 -9.91
C GLY A 146 14.67 -41.21 -11.13
N CYS A 147 15.09 -40.02 -11.57
CA CYS A 147 14.61 -39.38 -12.77
C CYS A 147 15.77 -38.89 -13.65
N GLU A 148 15.50 -38.64 -14.91
CA GLU A 148 16.52 -38.14 -15.84
C GLU A 148 16.82 -36.66 -15.55
N VAL A 149 18.09 -36.28 -15.43
CA VAL A 149 18.53 -34.93 -15.11
C VAL A 149 19.23 -34.32 -16.32
N VAL A 150 18.93 -33.03 -16.62
CA VAL A 150 19.50 -32.29 -17.75
C VAL A 150 20.03 -30.97 -17.25
N GLU A 151 21.28 -30.65 -17.61
CA GLU A 151 21.88 -29.34 -17.35
C GLU A 151 21.35 -28.31 -18.34
N ILE A 152 20.87 -27.14 -17.82
CA ILE A 152 20.40 -26.05 -18.66
C ILE A 152 20.91 -24.70 -18.17
N SER A 153 20.91 -23.70 -19.07
CA SER A 153 20.94 -22.29 -18.73
C SER A 153 19.83 -21.61 -19.54
N ALA A 154 18.72 -21.35 -18.87
CA ALA A 154 17.54 -20.71 -19.50
C ALA A 154 17.89 -19.32 -20.06
N LEU A 155 18.79 -18.58 -19.40
CA LEU A 155 19.25 -17.27 -19.84
C LEU A 155 20.11 -17.33 -21.10
N LYS A 156 21.02 -18.32 -21.21
CA LYS A 156 21.91 -18.52 -22.36
C LYS A 156 21.29 -19.37 -23.47
N GLY A 157 20.15 -20.00 -23.22
CA GLY A 157 19.49 -20.87 -24.16
C GLY A 157 20.13 -22.25 -24.33
N THR A 158 21.11 -22.63 -23.47
CA THR A 158 21.81 -23.92 -23.56
C THR A 158 21.02 -25.04 -22.88
N GLY A 159 21.02 -26.25 -23.49
CA GLY A 159 20.38 -27.44 -22.93
C GLY A 159 18.84 -27.48 -23.01
N ILE A 160 18.17 -26.37 -23.36
CA ILE A 160 16.69 -26.24 -23.37
C ILE A 160 16.05 -27.22 -24.31
N GLN A 161 16.53 -27.33 -25.57
CA GLN A 161 15.96 -28.20 -26.59
C GLN A 161 16.10 -29.67 -26.18
N LYS A 162 17.27 -30.03 -25.59
CA LYS A 162 17.52 -31.37 -25.09
C LYS A 162 16.55 -31.77 -23.96
N ALA A 163 16.24 -30.85 -23.06
CA ALA A 163 15.27 -31.08 -21.99
C ALA A 163 13.85 -31.27 -22.55
N ALA A 164 13.45 -30.48 -23.53
CA ALA A 164 12.15 -30.59 -24.17
C ALA A 164 11.99 -31.90 -24.95
N GLU A 165 12.98 -32.28 -25.80
CA GLU A 165 12.94 -33.52 -26.54
C GLU A 165 12.88 -34.76 -25.63
N LYS A 166 13.64 -34.77 -24.54
CA LYS A 166 13.57 -35.82 -23.54
C LYS A 166 12.22 -35.89 -22.83
N ALA A 167 11.60 -34.76 -22.50
CA ALA A 167 10.28 -34.72 -21.91
C ALA A 167 9.21 -35.26 -22.88
N VAL A 168 9.25 -34.88 -24.15
CA VAL A 168 8.38 -35.44 -25.19
C VAL A 168 8.54 -36.96 -25.34
N ALA A 169 9.80 -37.40 -25.39
CA ALA A 169 10.12 -38.83 -25.51
C ALA A 169 9.67 -39.64 -24.28
N LEU A 170 9.69 -39.02 -23.10
CA LEU A 170 9.23 -39.62 -21.85
C LEU A 170 7.69 -39.67 -21.81
N ALA A 171 7.01 -38.61 -22.21
CA ALA A 171 5.55 -38.56 -22.33
C ALA A 171 5.02 -39.65 -23.30
N GLN A 172 5.68 -39.85 -24.45
CA GLN A 172 5.30 -40.87 -25.42
C GLN A 172 5.43 -42.31 -24.89
N LYS A 173 6.37 -42.55 -23.96
CA LYS A 173 6.60 -43.90 -23.39
C LYS A 173 5.58 -44.29 -22.32
N ASN A 174 4.80 -43.36 -21.83
CA ASN A 174 3.73 -43.54 -20.84
C ASN A 174 4.15 -44.39 -19.61
N LYS A 175 5.42 -44.26 -19.17
CA LYS A 175 5.99 -44.96 -18.02
C LYS A 175 5.79 -44.13 -16.76
N THR A 176 5.09 -44.71 -15.77
CA THR A 176 4.99 -44.12 -14.44
C THR A 176 6.38 -44.00 -13.78
N SER A 177 6.70 -42.83 -13.20
CA SER A 177 7.85 -42.69 -12.33
C SER A 177 7.58 -43.35 -10.98
N ILE A 178 8.50 -44.19 -10.53
CA ILE A 178 8.42 -44.78 -9.18
C ILE A 178 9.42 -44.00 -8.33
N PRO A 179 9.00 -43.37 -7.22
CA PRO A 179 9.90 -42.69 -6.31
C PRO A 179 10.92 -43.68 -5.73
N VAL A 180 12.20 -43.32 -5.76
CA VAL A 180 13.33 -44.15 -5.28
C VAL A 180 13.74 -43.73 -3.86
N HIS A 181 13.19 -42.59 -3.37
CA HIS A 181 13.57 -42.11 -2.05
C HIS A 181 12.85 -42.90 -0.94
N GLU A 182 13.65 -43.31 0.02
CA GLU A 182 13.20 -43.98 1.25
C GLU A 182 13.57 -43.09 2.44
N PHE A 183 12.66 -42.98 3.38
CA PHE A 183 12.90 -42.35 4.67
C PHE A 183 13.59 -43.31 5.66
N THR A 184 13.68 -42.91 6.93
CA THR A 184 14.15 -43.88 7.93
C THR A 184 13.25 -45.09 8.01
N LYS A 185 13.77 -46.23 8.38
CA LYS A 185 13.01 -47.48 8.43
C LYS A 185 11.76 -47.36 9.27
N ASP A 186 11.87 -46.65 10.37
CA ASP A 186 10.74 -46.48 11.31
C ASP A 186 9.62 -45.61 10.71
N ALA A 187 9.94 -44.64 9.88
CA ALA A 187 8.95 -43.83 9.15
C ALA A 187 8.35 -44.63 7.98
N GLU A 188 9.19 -45.37 7.22
CA GLU A 188 8.73 -46.21 6.09
C GLU A 188 7.75 -47.30 6.54
N ASP A 189 8.00 -48.00 7.65
CA ASP A 189 7.11 -49.02 8.17
C ASP A 189 5.68 -48.46 8.48
N ILE A 190 5.59 -47.17 8.86
CA ILE A 190 4.31 -46.51 9.12
C ILE A 190 3.67 -46.05 7.79
N ILE A 191 4.46 -45.53 6.86
CA ILE A 191 4.00 -45.09 5.52
C ILE A 191 3.42 -46.29 4.75
N GLU A 192 4.11 -47.45 4.73
CA GLU A 192 3.64 -48.65 4.06
C GLU A 192 2.28 -49.13 4.59
N ARG A 193 2.07 -49.08 5.91
CA ARG A 193 0.78 -49.43 6.51
C ARG A 193 -0.35 -48.48 6.09
N VAL A 194 -0.02 -47.19 5.86
CA VAL A 194 -1.01 -46.25 5.33
C VAL A 194 -1.23 -46.48 3.83
N GLU A 195 -0.19 -46.80 3.07
CA GLU A 195 -0.30 -47.16 1.65
C GLU A 195 -1.22 -48.42 1.47
N ASP A 196 -1.09 -49.42 2.36
CA ASP A 196 -1.96 -50.59 2.33
C ASP A 196 -3.45 -50.27 2.53
N LYS A 197 -3.75 -49.29 3.40
CA LYS A 197 -5.12 -48.80 3.58
C LYS A 197 -5.68 -48.06 2.39
N LEU A 198 -4.82 -47.57 1.51
CA LEU A 198 -5.17 -46.81 0.31
C LEU A 198 -5.33 -47.70 -0.93
N VAL A 199 -5.10 -48.97 -0.85
CA VAL A 199 -5.30 -49.93 -1.95
C VAL A 199 -6.75 -49.90 -2.42
N GLY A 200 -6.96 -49.62 -3.70
CA GLY A 200 -8.29 -49.51 -4.30
C GLY A 200 -9.05 -48.19 -4.00
N VAL A 201 -8.47 -47.29 -3.19
CA VAL A 201 -9.03 -45.96 -2.91
C VAL A 201 -8.45 -44.90 -3.86
N VAL A 202 -7.15 -45.00 -4.08
CA VAL A 202 -6.39 -44.07 -4.97
C VAL A 202 -5.61 -44.88 -6.01
N PRO A 203 -5.17 -44.24 -7.14
CA PRO A 203 -4.35 -44.91 -8.14
C PRO A 203 -3.02 -45.42 -7.54
N ASP A 204 -2.59 -46.62 -7.91
CA ASP A 204 -1.36 -47.23 -7.37
C ASP A 204 -0.11 -46.34 -7.46
N ALA A 205 0.04 -45.59 -8.55
CA ALA A 205 1.16 -44.69 -8.76
C ALA A 205 1.17 -43.49 -7.78
N GLN A 206 0.05 -43.14 -7.17
CA GLN A 206 -0.12 -42.01 -6.30
C GLN A 206 -0.27 -42.41 -4.80
N ARG A 207 -0.30 -43.71 -4.48
CA ARG A 207 -0.52 -44.19 -3.10
C ARG A 207 0.44 -43.57 -2.11
N ARG A 208 1.74 -43.54 -2.42
CA ARG A 208 2.76 -42.96 -1.54
C ARG A 208 2.52 -41.48 -1.27
N PHE A 209 2.19 -40.71 -2.30
CA PHE A 209 1.88 -39.29 -2.14
C PHE A 209 0.69 -39.06 -1.20
N PHE A 210 -0.40 -39.81 -1.41
CA PHE A 210 -1.59 -39.68 -0.57
C PHE A 210 -1.32 -40.18 0.87
N ALA A 211 -0.54 -41.25 1.06
CA ALA A 211 -0.17 -41.77 2.38
C ALA A 211 0.63 -40.72 3.18
N ILE A 212 1.63 -40.12 2.56
CA ILE A 212 2.44 -39.09 3.19
C ILE A 212 1.59 -37.84 3.52
N LYS A 213 0.71 -37.40 2.61
CA LYS A 213 -0.14 -36.23 2.83
C LYS A 213 -1.20 -36.46 3.91
N LEU A 214 -1.70 -37.69 4.09
CA LEU A 214 -2.56 -38.05 5.20
C LEU A 214 -1.82 -37.99 6.55
N LEU A 215 -0.58 -38.48 6.59
CA LEU A 215 0.29 -38.37 7.77
C LEU A 215 0.66 -36.91 8.08
N GLU A 216 0.89 -36.06 7.08
CA GLU A 216 1.09 -34.62 7.25
C GLU A 216 -0.20 -33.88 7.71
N LYS A 217 -1.30 -34.58 7.96
CA LYS A 217 -2.61 -34.02 8.36
C LYS A 217 -3.17 -32.99 7.37
N ASP A 218 -2.92 -33.18 6.06
CA ASP A 218 -3.44 -32.32 5.02
C ASP A 218 -4.96 -32.49 4.87
N ASP A 219 -5.73 -31.58 5.45
CA ASP A 219 -7.20 -31.63 5.47
C ASP A 219 -7.84 -31.66 4.07
N LYS A 220 -7.17 -31.10 3.08
CA LYS A 220 -7.70 -30.99 1.71
C LYS A 220 -7.41 -32.22 0.85
N ILE A 221 -6.56 -33.12 1.31
CA ILE A 221 -6.25 -34.32 0.54
C ILE A 221 -7.41 -35.34 0.63
N GLN A 222 -8.14 -35.36 1.74
CA GLN A 222 -9.32 -36.21 1.91
C GLN A 222 -10.46 -35.81 0.97
N ASP A 223 -10.58 -34.51 0.66
CA ASP A 223 -11.60 -34.01 -0.30
C ASP A 223 -11.35 -34.51 -1.74
N GLN A 224 -10.12 -34.99 -2.04
CA GLN A 224 -9.73 -35.52 -3.35
C GLN A 224 -9.89 -37.05 -3.43
N MET A 225 -10.18 -37.70 -2.32
CA MET A 225 -10.42 -39.13 -2.28
C MET A 225 -11.93 -39.41 -2.28
N ASN A 226 -12.31 -40.50 -2.95
CA ASN A 226 -13.72 -40.92 -2.97
C ASN A 226 -14.22 -41.51 -1.64
N THR A 227 -13.30 -41.88 -0.74
CA THR A 227 -13.58 -42.50 0.56
C THR A 227 -12.65 -41.92 1.63
N SER A 228 -13.16 -41.56 2.78
CA SER A 228 -12.36 -41.13 3.92
C SER A 228 -11.64 -42.33 4.54
N VAL A 229 -10.32 -42.18 4.76
CA VAL A 229 -9.47 -43.22 5.38
C VAL A 229 -9.01 -42.70 6.75
N ASP A 230 -9.26 -43.49 7.81
CA ASP A 230 -8.79 -43.16 9.13
C ASP A 230 -7.35 -43.64 9.37
N VAL A 231 -6.47 -42.67 9.61
CA VAL A 231 -5.02 -42.87 9.90
C VAL A 231 -4.63 -42.36 11.29
N SER A 232 -5.61 -42.13 12.17
CA SER A 232 -5.35 -41.54 13.49
C SER A 232 -4.41 -42.36 14.35
N LYS A 233 -4.40 -43.70 14.19
CA LYS A 233 -3.49 -44.60 14.92
C LYS A 233 -2.05 -44.45 14.45
N GLU A 234 -1.83 -44.39 13.16
CA GLU A 234 -0.52 -44.25 12.54
C GLU A 234 0.09 -42.90 12.86
N ILE A 235 -0.73 -41.84 12.87
CA ILE A 235 -0.34 -40.52 13.31
C ILE A 235 0.13 -40.53 14.77
N ALA A 236 -0.68 -41.08 15.68
CA ALA A 236 -0.35 -41.13 17.10
C ALA A 236 0.93 -41.96 17.36
N GLU A 237 1.09 -43.10 16.66
CA GLU A 237 2.30 -43.93 16.77
C GLU A 237 3.56 -43.19 16.26
N MET A 238 3.41 -42.42 15.17
CA MET A 238 4.52 -41.64 14.60
C MET A 238 4.94 -40.48 15.53
N GLU A 239 3.98 -39.77 16.08
CA GLU A 239 4.20 -38.69 17.07
C GLU A 239 4.85 -39.21 18.35
N GLU A 240 4.40 -40.37 18.87
CA GLU A 240 4.99 -41.01 20.07
C GLU A 240 6.43 -41.48 19.83
N LYS A 241 6.70 -42.04 18.63
CA LYS A 241 8.02 -42.59 18.29
C LYS A 241 9.09 -41.54 18.03
N PHE A 242 8.73 -40.43 17.45
CA PHE A 242 9.65 -39.37 17.07
C PHE A 242 9.61 -38.14 17.98
N ASP A 243 8.70 -38.09 18.96
CA ASP A 243 8.50 -37.00 19.95
C ASP A 243 8.31 -35.60 19.25
N ASP A 244 7.60 -35.59 18.11
CA ASP A 244 7.31 -34.38 17.33
C ASP A 244 5.99 -34.55 16.57
N ASP A 245 5.44 -33.46 15.98
CA ASP A 245 4.28 -33.58 15.13
C ASP A 245 4.62 -34.21 13.77
N THR A 246 3.66 -34.92 13.17
CA THR A 246 3.91 -35.70 11.95
C THR A 246 4.29 -34.86 10.75
N GLU A 247 3.83 -33.61 10.65
CA GLU A 247 4.25 -32.69 9.58
C GLU A 247 5.74 -32.34 9.69
N SER A 248 6.20 -32.02 10.91
CA SER A 248 7.61 -31.76 11.19
C SER A 248 8.48 -32.99 10.97
N ILE A 249 8.01 -34.20 11.37
CA ILE A 249 8.73 -35.46 11.16
C ILE A 249 8.94 -35.71 9.68
N ILE A 250 7.90 -35.70 8.86
CA ILE A 250 8.00 -35.94 7.41
C ILE A 250 8.90 -34.89 6.74
N THR A 251 8.80 -33.64 7.16
CA THR A 251 9.66 -32.56 6.66
C THR A 251 11.13 -32.83 6.97
N ASN A 252 11.42 -33.24 8.20
CA ASN A 252 12.79 -33.58 8.62
C ASN A 252 13.34 -34.79 7.88
N GLU A 253 12.55 -35.84 7.69
CA GLU A 253 12.90 -37.02 6.91
C GLU A 253 13.26 -36.66 5.46
N ARG A 254 12.49 -35.79 4.81
CA ARG A 254 12.82 -35.28 3.47
C ARG A 254 14.15 -34.54 3.43
N TYR A 255 14.42 -33.66 4.40
CA TYR A 255 15.69 -32.93 4.45
C TYR A 255 16.86 -33.87 4.76
N THR A 256 16.67 -34.86 5.59
CA THR A 256 17.69 -35.90 5.87
C THR A 256 18.07 -36.66 4.59
N TYR A 257 17.06 -37.08 3.82
CA TYR A 257 17.29 -37.73 2.53
C TYR A 257 17.99 -36.79 1.54
N ILE A 258 17.54 -35.54 1.38
CA ILE A 258 18.12 -34.54 0.49
C ILE A 258 19.60 -34.28 0.86
N SER A 259 19.90 -34.09 2.14
CA SER A 259 21.25 -33.85 2.63
C SER A 259 22.18 -35.01 2.32
N SER A 260 21.67 -36.26 2.38
CA SER A 260 22.44 -37.44 2.01
C SER A 260 22.85 -37.46 0.51
N ILE A 261 21.93 -37.03 -0.36
CA ILE A 261 22.16 -36.92 -1.81
C ILE A 261 23.18 -35.82 -2.11
N ILE A 262 23.00 -34.66 -1.51
CA ILE A 262 23.80 -33.46 -1.75
C ILE A 262 25.28 -33.75 -1.41
N GLY A 263 25.54 -34.41 -0.29
CA GLY A 263 26.90 -34.79 0.14
C GLY A 263 27.66 -35.60 -0.91
N GLU A 264 26.96 -36.43 -1.73
CA GLU A 264 27.59 -37.27 -2.77
C GLU A 264 27.56 -36.61 -4.16
N CYS A 265 26.59 -35.74 -4.43
CA CYS A 265 26.31 -35.22 -5.78
C CYS A 265 26.82 -33.80 -6.02
N LEU A 266 27.13 -33.04 -4.96
CA LEU A 266 27.60 -31.65 -5.05
C LEU A 266 29.03 -31.54 -4.47
N LYS A 267 29.99 -31.09 -5.29
CA LYS A 267 31.33 -30.70 -4.81
C LYS A 267 31.41 -29.17 -4.83
N LYS A 268 31.43 -28.58 -3.65
CA LYS A 268 31.69 -27.13 -3.48
C LYS A 268 33.22 -26.91 -3.46
N ASP A 269 33.70 -26.05 -4.36
CA ASP A 269 35.14 -25.76 -4.46
C ASP A 269 35.64 -24.78 -3.41
N ARG A 270 34.71 -24.05 -2.77
CA ARG A 270 35.01 -23.04 -1.74
C ARG A 270 34.71 -23.53 -0.35
N LYS A 271 35.76 -23.75 0.44
CA LYS A 271 35.66 -23.67 1.90
C LYS A 271 35.22 -22.27 2.27
N GLU A 272 33.99 -22.11 2.78
CA GLU A 272 33.41 -21.00 3.57
C GLU A 272 34.06 -19.61 3.39
N LYS A 273 34.17 -19.11 2.19
CA LYS A 273 34.31 -17.66 2.04
C LYS A 273 32.92 -17.09 1.92
N LEU A 274 32.45 -16.47 3.03
CA LEU A 274 31.23 -15.66 3.06
C LEU A 274 31.20 -14.79 1.80
N THR A 275 30.11 -14.87 1.04
CA THR A 275 29.91 -13.98 -0.10
C THR A 275 29.82 -12.53 0.39
N THR A 276 29.96 -11.56 -0.50
CA THR A 276 29.75 -10.15 -0.12
C THR A 276 28.33 -9.93 0.42
N SER A 277 27.34 -10.64 -0.14
CA SER A 277 25.96 -10.63 0.36
C SER A 277 25.87 -11.16 1.80
N ASP A 278 26.52 -12.29 2.10
CA ASP A 278 26.50 -12.86 3.46
C ASP A 278 27.15 -11.93 4.49
N LYS A 279 28.21 -11.22 4.10
CA LYS A 279 28.87 -10.23 4.97
C LYS A 279 27.96 -9.04 5.28
N ILE A 280 27.25 -8.53 4.25
CA ILE A 280 26.28 -7.45 4.41
C ILE A 280 25.11 -7.95 5.27
N ASP A 281 24.59 -9.14 5.00
CA ASP A 281 23.48 -9.73 5.74
C ASP A 281 23.83 -9.91 7.23
N LYS A 282 25.05 -10.30 7.57
CA LYS A 282 25.51 -10.41 8.96
C LYS A 282 25.37 -9.09 9.75
N ILE A 283 25.47 -7.95 9.06
CA ILE A 283 25.29 -6.61 9.66
C ILE A 283 23.82 -6.20 9.62
N VAL A 284 23.21 -6.27 8.44
CA VAL A 284 21.86 -5.77 8.17
C VAL A 284 20.77 -6.58 8.89
N THR A 285 20.97 -7.91 9.04
CA THR A 285 20.02 -8.78 9.75
C THR A 285 20.39 -9.01 11.22
N ASN A 286 21.39 -8.31 11.74
CA ASN A 286 21.80 -8.40 13.13
C ASN A 286 20.66 -7.99 14.05
N ARG A 287 20.44 -8.75 15.13
CA ARG A 287 19.32 -8.57 16.07
C ARG A 287 19.20 -7.15 16.65
N TRP A 288 20.30 -6.44 16.84
CA TRP A 288 20.35 -5.11 17.46
C TRP A 288 20.54 -3.99 16.43
N LEU A 289 21.31 -4.25 15.37
CA LEU A 289 21.63 -3.25 14.36
C LEU A 289 20.57 -3.14 13.25
N ALA A 290 19.78 -4.17 13.02
CA ALA A 290 18.82 -4.22 11.93
C ALA A 290 17.77 -3.10 11.99
N LEU A 291 17.17 -2.86 13.15
CA LEU A 291 16.17 -1.81 13.34
C LEU A 291 16.75 -0.40 13.19
N PRO A 292 17.88 -0.03 13.83
CA PRO A 292 18.53 1.26 13.59
C PRO A 292 18.95 1.49 12.13
N ILE A 293 19.53 0.48 11.47
CA ILE A 293 19.91 0.58 10.05
C ILE A 293 18.67 0.82 9.18
N PHE A 294 17.61 0.05 9.44
CA PHE A 294 16.34 0.22 8.75
C PHE A 294 15.75 1.63 8.96
N ALA A 295 15.74 2.12 10.19
CA ALA A 295 15.26 3.47 10.51
C ALA A 295 16.09 4.54 9.77
N ALA A 296 17.43 4.39 9.72
CA ALA A 296 18.32 5.32 9.02
C ALA A 296 18.08 5.30 7.49
N VAL A 297 17.93 4.11 6.89
CA VAL A 297 17.64 3.98 5.45
C VAL A 297 16.28 4.62 5.11
N MET A 298 15.26 4.35 5.91
CA MET A 298 13.93 4.92 5.68
C MET A 298 13.89 6.41 5.94
N TRP A 299 14.57 6.89 6.98
CA TRP A 299 14.72 8.32 7.22
C TRP A 299 15.36 9.02 6.02
N LEU A 300 16.43 8.45 5.45
CA LEU A 300 17.06 8.99 4.25
C LEU A 300 16.11 9.04 3.05
N VAL A 301 15.34 7.94 2.83
CA VAL A 301 14.36 7.88 1.75
C VAL A 301 13.30 8.97 1.91
N TYR A 302 12.73 9.11 3.11
CA TYR A 302 11.72 10.12 3.38
C TYR A 302 12.29 11.54 3.34
N PHE A 303 13.47 11.75 3.90
CA PHE A 303 14.15 13.06 3.87
C PHE A 303 14.34 13.54 2.44
N VAL A 304 14.80 12.66 1.53
CA VAL A 304 14.99 13.06 0.13
C VAL A 304 13.65 13.17 -0.62
N SER A 305 12.69 12.27 -0.35
CA SER A 305 11.44 12.24 -1.11
C SER A 305 10.39 13.23 -0.63
N VAL A 306 10.46 13.69 0.62
CA VAL A 306 9.41 14.52 1.23
C VAL A 306 9.92 15.91 1.59
N THR A 307 11.13 16.04 2.19
CA THR A 307 11.60 17.30 2.75
C THR A 307 12.67 18.01 1.91
N THR A 308 13.16 17.42 0.83
CA THR A 308 14.16 18.07 -0.04
C THR A 308 13.73 18.04 -1.51
N VAL A 309 14.21 17.06 -2.29
CA VAL A 309 13.94 16.98 -3.73
C VAL A 309 12.44 16.84 -4.01
N GLY A 310 11.74 16.10 -3.18
CA GLY A 310 10.30 15.92 -3.33
C GLY A 310 9.52 17.19 -3.04
N ASP A 311 9.91 17.94 -2.05
CA ASP A 311 9.30 19.21 -1.67
C ASP A 311 9.47 20.26 -2.77
N ILE A 312 10.69 20.50 -3.20
CA ILE A 312 10.99 21.42 -4.33
C ILE A 312 10.18 21.04 -5.58
N ALA A 313 10.07 19.75 -5.90
CA ALA A 313 9.33 19.30 -7.07
C ALA A 313 7.80 19.43 -6.91
N THR A 314 7.31 19.30 -5.68
CA THR A 314 5.89 19.45 -5.34
C THR A 314 5.51 20.94 -5.27
N GLY A 315 6.34 21.80 -4.69
CA GLY A 315 6.16 23.25 -4.71
C GLY A 315 6.12 23.76 -6.16
N TRP A 316 7.07 23.36 -6.99
CA TRP A 316 7.00 23.70 -8.42
C TRP A 316 5.71 23.22 -9.10
N ALA A 317 5.19 22.06 -8.74
CA ALA A 317 3.96 21.55 -9.34
C ALA A 317 2.71 22.26 -8.80
N ASN A 318 2.63 22.52 -7.49
CA ASN A 318 1.49 23.19 -6.86
C ASN A 318 1.45 24.67 -7.16
N ASP A 319 2.53 25.38 -6.88
CA ASP A 319 2.55 26.86 -6.95
C ASP A 319 2.85 27.32 -8.39
N GLY A 320 3.65 26.52 -9.11
CA GLY A 320 3.98 26.82 -10.50
C GLY A 320 2.92 26.33 -11.48
N VAL A 321 2.79 25.00 -11.64
CA VAL A 321 1.93 24.41 -12.69
C VAL A 321 0.43 24.56 -12.38
N PHE A 322 0.05 24.35 -11.14
CA PHE A 322 -1.35 24.39 -10.67
C PHE A 322 -1.67 25.60 -9.80
N GLY A 323 -0.73 26.52 -9.59
CA GLY A 323 -0.90 27.83 -8.98
C GLY A 323 -0.72 28.95 -10.00
N ASP A 324 -0.04 30.01 -9.60
CA ASP A 324 0.08 31.26 -10.38
C ASP A 324 1.01 31.14 -11.58
N GLY A 325 2.09 30.33 -11.46
CA GLY A 325 3.07 30.15 -12.52
C GLY A 325 4.49 29.99 -12.03
N TRP A 326 5.45 29.96 -12.95
CA TRP A 326 6.88 29.81 -12.62
C TRP A 326 7.80 30.48 -13.64
N HIS A 327 8.99 30.86 -13.19
CA HIS A 327 10.04 31.33 -14.09
C HIS A 327 10.70 30.16 -14.81
N LEU A 328 10.84 30.28 -16.14
CA LEU A 328 11.47 29.27 -16.98
C LEU A 328 12.90 28.97 -16.52
N PHE A 329 13.18 27.70 -16.21
CA PHE A 329 14.45 27.24 -15.63
C PHE A 329 14.86 27.91 -14.31
N GLY A 330 13.92 28.49 -13.58
CA GLY A 330 14.17 29.20 -12.33
C GLY A 330 14.96 30.51 -12.48
N ILE A 331 15.10 31.05 -13.72
CA ILE A 331 15.81 32.26 -13.99
C ILE A 331 14.94 33.46 -13.60
N GLY A 332 15.38 34.22 -12.60
CA GLY A 332 14.63 35.35 -12.06
C GLY A 332 13.84 35.04 -10.78
N THR A 333 13.61 33.76 -10.44
CA THR A 333 12.87 33.38 -9.24
C THR A 333 13.42 34.02 -7.97
N ALA A 334 14.73 33.92 -7.72
CA ALA A 334 15.33 34.48 -6.50
C ALA A 334 15.15 36.00 -6.39
N SER A 335 15.29 36.74 -7.52
CA SER A 335 15.09 38.18 -7.52
C SER A 335 13.62 38.55 -7.36
N TYR A 336 12.72 37.79 -7.93
CA TYR A 336 11.27 37.97 -7.75
C TYR A 336 10.86 37.68 -6.32
N THR A 337 11.30 36.54 -5.74
CA THR A 337 10.96 36.16 -4.37
C THR A 337 11.42 37.24 -3.39
N GLU A 338 12.67 37.74 -3.51
CA GLU A 338 13.17 38.80 -2.63
C GLU A 338 12.28 40.05 -2.64
N VAL A 339 11.81 40.45 -3.82
CA VAL A 339 10.97 41.64 -3.98
C VAL A 339 9.50 41.37 -3.58
N ALA A 340 9.00 40.20 -3.89
CA ALA A 340 7.65 39.79 -3.51
C ALA A 340 7.53 39.66 -1.99
N ASP A 341 8.52 39.03 -1.32
CA ASP A 341 8.58 38.92 0.14
C ASP A 341 8.65 40.34 0.78
N GLU A 342 9.50 41.22 0.25
CA GLU A 342 9.60 42.63 0.74
C GLU A 342 8.23 43.33 0.67
N TYR A 343 7.47 43.13 -0.43
CA TYR A 343 6.15 43.72 -0.59
C TYR A 343 5.12 43.10 0.34
N THR A 344 5.07 41.78 0.43
CA THR A 344 4.12 41.01 1.27
C THR A 344 4.33 41.31 2.75
N ASP A 345 5.59 41.40 3.20
CA ASP A 345 5.91 41.78 4.58
C ASP A 345 5.42 43.21 4.90
N ALA A 346 5.56 44.14 3.94
CA ALA A 346 5.08 45.51 4.07
C ALA A 346 3.53 45.57 4.12
N GLU A 347 2.86 44.85 3.22
CA GLU A 347 1.41 44.71 3.18
C GLU A 347 0.85 44.10 4.48
N THR A 348 1.49 43.04 4.98
CA THR A 348 1.15 42.38 6.23
C THR A 348 1.26 43.35 7.42
N THR A 349 2.33 44.16 7.46
CA THR A 349 2.52 45.14 8.51
C THR A 349 1.46 46.23 8.46
N VAL A 350 1.15 46.73 7.25
CA VAL A 350 0.09 47.75 7.06
C VAL A 350 -1.27 47.22 7.48
N ASN A 351 -1.66 46.02 6.99
CA ASN A 351 -2.93 45.40 7.33
C ASN A 351 -3.02 45.11 8.83
N GLY A 352 -1.93 44.65 9.47
CA GLY A 352 -1.86 44.40 10.91
C GLY A 352 -2.09 45.67 11.74
N PHE A 353 -1.53 46.81 11.31
CA PHE A 353 -1.80 48.10 11.95
C PHE A 353 -3.23 48.56 11.76
N LEU A 354 -3.78 48.43 10.57
CA LEU A 354 -5.19 48.76 10.31
C LEU A 354 -6.14 47.96 11.16
N ASP A 355 -5.89 46.65 11.25
CA ASP A 355 -6.71 45.74 12.12
C ASP A 355 -6.59 46.09 13.60
N TYR A 356 -5.39 46.48 14.07
CA TYR A 356 -5.19 46.88 15.44
C TYR A 356 -5.95 48.17 15.75
N GLU A 357 -5.84 49.19 14.89
CA GLU A 357 -6.51 50.48 15.04
C GLU A 357 -8.04 50.37 14.91
N SER A 358 -8.52 49.49 14.01
CA SER A 358 -9.95 49.16 13.92
C SER A 358 -10.50 48.62 15.26
N LYS A 359 -9.76 47.74 15.91
CA LYS A 359 -10.12 47.20 17.24
C LYS A 359 -10.07 48.26 18.35
N GLN A 360 -9.28 49.33 18.17
CA GLN A 360 -9.31 50.50 19.09
C GLN A 360 -10.45 51.47 18.77
N GLY A 361 -11.24 51.23 17.72
CA GLY A 361 -12.38 52.05 17.33
C GLY A 361 -12.06 53.20 16.40
N VAL A 362 -10.91 53.17 15.73
CA VAL A 362 -10.57 54.09 14.65
C VAL A 362 -11.27 53.62 13.37
N ASP A 363 -11.85 54.54 12.65
CA ASP A 363 -12.51 54.28 11.35
C ASP A 363 -11.45 54.07 10.26
N VAL A 364 -11.18 52.84 9.89
CA VAL A 364 -10.20 52.43 8.85
C VAL A 364 -10.91 51.83 7.61
N GLU A 365 -12.24 51.72 7.58
CA GLU A 365 -12.98 51.07 6.52
C GLU A 365 -12.67 51.64 5.12
N SER A 366 -12.55 52.96 5.04
CA SER A 366 -12.21 53.62 3.79
C SER A 366 -10.79 53.31 3.30
N VAL A 367 -9.85 53.08 4.22
CA VAL A 367 -8.44 52.74 3.87
C VAL A 367 -8.35 51.25 3.47
N GLN A 368 -9.02 50.38 4.24
CA GLN A 368 -9.09 48.95 3.91
C GLN A 368 -9.72 48.72 2.53
N THR A 369 -10.85 49.43 2.26
CA THR A 369 -11.52 49.35 0.94
C THR A 369 -10.60 49.86 -0.20
N ALA A 370 -9.84 50.90 0.03
CA ALA A 370 -8.94 51.43 -0.99
C ALA A 370 -7.72 50.54 -1.23
N LEU A 371 -7.30 49.74 -0.26
CA LEU A 371 -6.15 48.82 -0.34
C LEU A 371 -6.55 47.42 -0.86
N ASP A 372 -7.84 47.15 -1.03
CA ASP A 372 -8.32 45.86 -1.55
C ASP A 372 -7.90 45.71 -3.03
N SER A 373 -6.77 45.08 -3.24
CA SER A 373 -6.20 44.84 -4.58
C SER A 373 -6.99 43.79 -5.40
N GLU A 374 -7.93 43.06 -4.79
CA GLU A 374 -8.82 42.10 -5.47
C GLU A 374 -10.11 42.76 -5.98
N ALA A 375 -10.40 43.98 -5.57
CA ALA A 375 -11.59 44.67 -6.04
C ALA A 375 -11.51 45.01 -7.53
N ASP A 376 -12.61 44.84 -8.26
CA ASP A 376 -12.72 45.13 -9.72
C ASP A 376 -12.41 46.59 -10.05
N ASP A 377 -12.53 47.49 -9.09
CA ASP A 377 -12.32 48.94 -9.23
C ASP A 377 -11.08 49.43 -8.46
N TYR A 378 -10.15 48.56 -8.16
CA TYR A 378 -8.88 48.93 -7.50
C TYR A 378 -8.11 50.02 -8.24
N ASP A 379 -7.83 51.11 -7.52
CA ASP A 379 -7.00 52.24 -8.03
C ASP A 379 -5.78 52.47 -7.11
N PRO A 380 -4.58 52.13 -7.58
CA PRO A 380 -3.35 52.37 -6.82
C PRO A 380 -3.19 53.81 -6.35
N ALA A 381 -3.68 54.79 -7.11
CA ALA A 381 -3.61 56.20 -6.73
C ALA A 381 -4.55 56.54 -5.56
N ALA A 382 -5.72 55.90 -5.50
CA ALA A 382 -6.64 56.02 -4.38
C ALA A 382 -6.08 55.34 -3.13
N ALA A 383 -5.52 54.11 -3.27
CA ALA A 383 -4.82 53.39 -2.22
C ALA A 383 -3.68 54.21 -1.59
N LYS A 384 -2.83 54.77 -2.43
CA LYS A 384 -1.76 55.67 -2.02
C LYS A 384 -2.26 56.87 -1.23
N ALA A 385 -3.31 57.56 -1.73
CA ALA A 385 -3.87 58.73 -1.07
C ALA A 385 -4.44 58.38 0.30
N ALA A 386 -5.23 57.30 0.38
CA ALA A 386 -5.87 56.86 1.63
C ALA A 386 -4.82 56.42 2.67
N LEU A 387 -3.85 55.58 2.28
CA LEU A 387 -2.81 55.12 3.19
C LEU A 387 -1.84 56.23 3.62
N THR A 388 -1.48 57.15 2.72
CA THR A 388 -0.65 58.29 3.08
C THR A 388 -1.33 59.22 4.08
N GLU A 389 -2.65 59.45 3.92
CA GLU A 389 -3.41 60.25 4.87
C GLU A 389 -3.47 59.54 6.25
N PHE A 390 -3.77 58.23 6.27
CA PHE A 390 -3.77 57.44 7.49
C PHE A 390 -2.42 57.40 8.17
N ALA A 391 -1.30 57.26 7.41
CA ALA A 391 0.05 57.23 7.93
C ALA A 391 0.42 58.51 8.71
N THR A 392 -0.22 59.66 8.42
CA THR A 392 0.03 60.91 9.20
C THR A 392 -0.54 60.85 10.62
N THR A 393 -1.45 59.88 10.90
CA THR A 393 -2.06 59.68 12.21
C THR A 393 -1.24 58.79 13.12
N ILE A 394 -0.32 57.99 12.59
CA ILE A 394 0.52 57.06 13.30
C ILE A 394 1.88 57.71 13.62
N SER A 395 2.27 57.65 14.91
CA SER A 395 3.57 58.14 15.38
C SER A 395 4.59 56.99 15.41
N ASP A 396 5.87 57.30 15.17
CA ASP A 396 6.97 56.29 15.25
C ASP A 396 7.03 55.51 16.57
N ALA A 397 6.48 56.07 17.65
CA ALA A 397 6.46 55.44 18.97
C ALA A 397 5.22 54.59 19.24
N ASP A 398 4.23 54.63 18.36
CA ASP A 398 3.04 53.80 18.49
C ASP A 398 3.42 52.35 18.26
N THR A 399 2.70 51.41 18.89
CA THR A 399 2.97 49.99 18.76
C THR A 399 1.64 49.25 18.51
N ALA A 400 1.61 48.43 17.51
CA ALA A 400 0.50 47.56 17.20
C ALA A 400 0.94 46.10 17.40
N THR A 401 0.07 45.31 18.08
CA THR A 401 0.25 43.87 18.20
C THR A 401 -0.89 43.19 17.48
N TYR A 402 -0.54 42.41 16.49
CA TYR A 402 -1.48 41.68 15.63
C TYR A 402 -1.01 40.25 15.39
N SER A 403 -1.90 39.41 14.95
CA SER A 403 -1.62 38.01 14.70
C SER A 403 -1.30 37.79 13.23
N VAL A 404 -0.18 37.13 12.95
CA VAL A 404 0.21 36.71 11.61
C VAL A 404 0.24 35.19 11.59
N VAL A 405 -0.30 34.59 10.55
CA VAL A 405 -0.27 33.13 10.39
C VAL A 405 1.08 32.75 9.76
N ASP A 406 1.91 32.04 10.49
CA ASP A 406 3.13 31.44 9.97
C ASP A 406 2.77 30.35 8.95
N GLU A 407 3.17 30.49 7.70
CA GLU A 407 2.83 29.56 6.60
C GLU A 407 3.42 28.16 6.78
N GLU A 408 4.57 28.02 7.45
CA GLU A 408 5.20 26.72 7.67
C GLU A 408 4.53 25.95 8.81
N THR A 409 4.24 26.64 9.90
CA THR A 409 3.68 26.01 11.13
C THR A 409 2.15 26.06 11.16
N MET A 410 1.56 26.94 10.35
CA MET A 410 0.12 27.27 10.37
C MET A 410 -0.32 27.72 11.78
N ALA A 411 0.57 28.31 12.54
CA ALA A 411 0.32 28.83 13.88
C ALA A 411 0.17 30.36 13.83
N ASP A 412 -0.74 30.88 14.66
CA ASP A 412 -0.82 32.31 14.88
C ASP A 412 0.38 32.77 15.70
N GLU A 413 1.23 33.63 15.13
CA GLU A 413 2.32 34.28 15.81
C GLU A 413 1.94 35.73 16.11
N GLU A 414 2.02 36.11 17.39
CA GLU A 414 1.83 37.52 17.76
C GLU A 414 3.06 38.35 17.38
N VAL A 415 2.90 39.19 16.38
CA VAL A 415 3.94 40.14 15.93
C VAL A 415 3.60 41.50 16.52
N THR A 416 4.62 42.16 17.07
CA THR A 416 4.51 43.53 17.54
C THR A 416 5.40 44.40 16.66
N SER A 417 4.78 45.29 15.91
CA SER A 417 5.46 46.28 15.07
C SER A 417 5.31 47.68 15.65
N THR A 418 6.32 48.52 15.41
CA THR A 418 6.31 49.93 15.82
C THR A 418 5.74 50.83 14.70
N GLY A 419 5.31 52.02 15.05
CA GLY A 419 4.90 53.00 14.04
C GLY A 419 6.00 53.36 13.04
N ALA A 420 7.30 53.22 13.42
CA ALA A 420 8.42 53.32 12.51
C ALA A 420 8.43 52.20 11.46
N ASP A 421 8.14 50.93 11.90
CA ASP A 421 8.03 49.78 10.98
C ASP A 421 6.85 49.98 10.00
N PHE A 422 5.73 50.51 10.49
CA PHE A 422 4.59 50.89 9.67
C PHE A 422 4.96 51.95 8.60
N GLN A 423 5.69 53.00 8.98
CA GLN A 423 6.14 54.03 8.03
C GLN A 423 7.10 53.45 6.97
N GLU A 424 7.97 52.52 7.37
CA GLU A 424 8.86 51.80 6.46
C GLU A 424 8.04 50.91 5.51
N ALA A 425 7.02 50.24 6.01
CA ALA A 425 6.11 49.41 5.21
C ALA A 425 5.35 50.25 4.18
N VAL A 426 4.81 51.44 4.58
CA VAL A 426 4.17 52.38 3.66
C VAL A 426 5.14 52.86 2.59
N ALA A 427 6.41 53.17 2.95
CA ALA A 427 7.43 53.58 1.99
C ALA A 427 7.79 52.45 1.02
N THR A 428 7.78 51.21 1.47
CA THR A 428 7.98 50.02 0.65
C THR A 428 6.82 49.83 -0.34
N MET A 429 5.58 49.95 0.08
CA MET A 429 4.43 49.91 -0.82
C MET A 429 4.46 51.05 -1.84
N ASP A 430 4.91 52.28 -1.45
CA ASP A 430 5.08 53.42 -2.36
C ASP A 430 6.17 53.16 -3.39
N LYS A 431 7.26 52.46 -3.04
CA LYS A 431 8.33 52.03 -3.98
C LYS A 431 7.80 51.15 -5.11
N TYR A 432 6.76 50.38 -4.86
CA TYR A 432 6.12 49.49 -5.84
C TYR A 432 4.76 50.02 -6.36
N ASP A 433 4.54 51.34 -6.24
CA ASP A 433 3.31 52.03 -6.69
C ASP A 433 2.01 51.34 -6.21
N TYR A 434 2.03 50.80 -4.99
CA TYR A 434 0.89 50.10 -4.35
C TYR A 434 0.34 48.90 -5.20
N THR A 435 1.18 48.31 -6.01
CA THR A 435 0.83 47.14 -6.82
C THR A 435 1.82 46.04 -6.55
N ALA A 436 1.34 44.84 -6.34
CA ALA A 436 2.21 43.68 -6.15
C ALA A 436 3.17 43.50 -7.36
N PRO A 437 4.45 43.20 -7.14
CA PRO A 437 5.44 43.03 -8.22
C PRO A 437 5.01 41.98 -9.25
N ASP A 438 5.03 42.33 -10.55
CA ASP A 438 4.72 41.40 -11.62
C ASP A 438 5.89 40.40 -11.81
N PRO A 439 5.67 39.09 -11.65
CA PRO A 439 6.71 38.08 -11.86
C PRO A 439 7.30 38.13 -13.29
N ALA A 440 6.55 38.60 -14.28
CA ALA A 440 7.01 38.69 -15.66
C ALA A 440 8.16 39.74 -15.87
N ASP A 441 8.33 40.70 -14.97
CA ASP A 441 9.39 41.70 -15.02
C ASP A 441 10.77 41.14 -14.63
N TYR A 442 10.81 40.01 -13.92
CA TYR A 442 12.03 39.40 -13.38
C TYR A 442 12.58 38.27 -14.25
N GLY A 443 11.82 37.80 -15.25
CA GLY A 443 12.25 36.70 -16.10
C GLY A 443 11.17 36.22 -17.07
N VAL A 444 11.44 35.10 -17.75
CA VAL A 444 10.43 34.50 -18.61
C VAL A 444 9.42 33.77 -17.73
N TRP A 445 8.29 34.42 -17.49
CA TRP A 445 7.20 33.88 -16.68
C TRP A 445 6.30 32.94 -17.50
N ILE A 446 6.00 31.79 -16.98
CA ILE A 446 5.02 30.85 -17.53
C ILE A 446 3.86 30.79 -16.56
N PRO A 447 2.70 31.35 -16.91
CA PRO A 447 1.52 31.29 -16.04
C PRO A 447 1.03 29.86 -15.82
N GLY A 448 0.51 29.60 -14.65
CA GLY A 448 -0.02 28.30 -14.27
C GLY A 448 -1.29 27.92 -15.07
N ILE A 449 -1.66 26.67 -14.97
CA ILE A 449 -2.88 26.15 -15.66
C ILE A 449 -4.14 26.89 -15.22
N PRO A 450 -4.36 27.20 -13.91
CA PRO A 450 -5.53 27.98 -13.47
C PRO A 450 -5.59 29.33 -14.16
N VAL A 451 -4.52 30.10 -14.11
CA VAL A 451 -4.44 31.44 -14.72
C VAL A 451 -4.67 31.38 -16.25
N LEU A 452 -4.11 30.37 -16.93
CA LEU A 452 -4.35 30.20 -18.37
C LEU A 452 -5.81 29.88 -18.68
N VAL A 453 -6.45 29.04 -17.86
CA VAL A 453 -7.87 28.66 -18.02
C VAL A 453 -8.76 29.85 -17.73
N GLU A 454 -8.49 30.59 -16.65
CA GLU A 454 -9.19 31.81 -16.25
C GLU A 454 -9.17 32.86 -17.37
N ASN A 455 -7.99 33.20 -17.89
CA ASN A 455 -7.82 34.11 -19.01
C ASN A 455 -8.62 33.69 -20.27
N VAL A 456 -8.82 32.42 -20.49
CA VAL A 456 -9.63 31.90 -21.62
C VAL A 456 -11.11 32.06 -21.30
N LEU A 457 -11.55 31.77 -20.07
CA LEU A 457 -12.94 31.86 -19.65
C LEU A 457 -13.43 33.33 -19.68
N ASP A 458 -12.59 34.27 -19.23
CA ASP A 458 -12.87 35.71 -19.26
C ASP A 458 -13.02 36.23 -20.68
N LYS A 459 -12.12 35.83 -21.61
CA LYS A 459 -12.22 36.17 -23.04
C LYS A 459 -13.49 35.66 -23.69
N VAL A 460 -14.03 34.52 -23.23
CA VAL A 460 -15.26 33.90 -23.77
C VAL A 460 -16.52 34.49 -23.09
N GLY A 461 -16.38 35.24 -21.99
CA GLY A 461 -17.51 35.76 -21.20
C GLY A 461 -18.31 34.64 -20.54
N CYS A 462 -17.64 33.74 -19.84
CA CYS A 462 -18.25 32.58 -19.25
C CYS A 462 -19.16 32.96 -18.07
N ALA A 463 -20.26 32.24 -17.87
CA ALA A 463 -21.12 32.44 -16.71
C ALA A 463 -20.37 32.04 -15.40
N GLU A 464 -20.53 32.80 -14.33
CA GLU A 464 -19.87 32.61 -13.04
C GLU A 464 -19.93 31.18 -12.50
N TRP A 465 -21.10 30.56 -12.54
CA TRP A 465 -21.24 29.17 -12.07
C TRP A 465 -20.37 28.16 -12.87
N LEU A 466 -20.16 28.43 -14.17
CA LEU A 466 -19.35 27.56 -15.03
C LEU A 466 -17.87 27.88 -14.85
N ARG A 467 -17.51 29.15 -14.57
CA ARG A 467 -16.16 29.57 -14.19
C ARG A 467 -15.75 28.85 -12.90
N GLY A 468 -16.53 28.95 -11.81
CA GLY A 468 -16.27 28.24 -10.57
C GLY A 468 -16.23 26.71 -10.72
N LEU A 469 -17.12 26.10 -11.53
CA LEU A 469 -17.05 24.67 -11.80
C LEU A 469 -15.71 24.28 -12.46
N ILE A 470 -15.23 25.08 -13.40
CA ILE A 470 -13.99 24.76 -14.15
C ILE A 470 -12.77 25.05 -13.29
N LEU A 471 -12.67 26.19 -12.64
CA LEU A 471 -11.51 26.58 -11.83
C LEU A 471 -11.48 25.81 -10.51
N ASP A 472 -12.49 25.95 -9.67
CA ASP A 472 -12.50 25.40 -8.31
C ASP A 472 -12.84 23.91 -8.29
N GLY A 473 -13.78 23.49 -9.15
CA GLY A 473 -14.23 22.08 -9.20
C GLY A 473 -13.27 21.19 -9.98
N ILE A 474 -12.79 21.60 -11.15
CA ILE A 474 -11.99 20.75 -12.05
C ILE A 474 -10.51 21.03 -11.91
N VAL A 475 -10.06 22.28 -12.10
CA VAL A 475 -8.64 22.64 -12.15
C VAL A 475 -8.00 22.50 -10.77
N ALA A 476 -8.60 23.11 -9.74
CA ALA A 476 -8.13 22.97 -8.37
C ALA A 476 -8.18 21.53 -7.89
N GLY A 477 -9.27 20.79 -8.21
CA GLY A 477 -9.37 19.37 -7.87
C GLY A 477 -8.34 18.47 -8.54
N LEU A 478 -7.98 18.74 -9.79
CA LEU A 478 -6.89 18.06 -10.49
C LEU A 478 -5.52 18.49 -9.94
N GLY A 479 -5.34 19.77 -9.65
CA GLY A 479 -4.13 20.35 -9.09
C GLY A 479 -3.75 19.70 -7.77
N ALA A 480 -4.69 19.61 -6.85
CA ALA A 480 -4.50 18.98 -5.55
C ALA A 480 -4.00 17.52 -5.64
N VAL A 481 -4.29 16.81 -6.73
CA VAL A 481 -3.81 15.44 -6.94
C VAL A 481 -2.50 15.39 -7.70
N LEU A 482 -2.40 16.15 -8.78
CA LEU A 482 -1.24 16.10 -9.67
C LEU A 482 -0.05 16.84 -9.08
N GLY A 483 -0.28 17.80 -8.20
CA GLY A 483 0.76 18.49 -7.43
C GLY A 483 1.62 17.55 -6.60
N PHE A 484 1.04 16.48 -6.01
CA PHE A 484 1.80 15.49 -5.25
C PHE A 484 2.46 14.39 -6.09
N VAL A 485 2.19 14.32 -7.39
CA VAL A 485 2.78 13.29 -8.27
C VAL A 485 4.30 13.30 -8.27
N PRO A 486 5.00 14.44 -8.37
CA PRO A 486 6.46 14.47 -8.36
C PRO A 486 7.07 13.80 -7.12
N GLN A 487 6.58 14.14 -5.94
CA GLN A 487 7.01 13.55 -4.66
C GLN A 487 6.80 12.02 -4.63
N ILE A 488 5.64 11.56 -5.10
CA ILE A 488 5.31 10.15 -5.16
C ILE A 488 6.22 9.41 -6.15
N LEU A 489 6.57 10.01 -7.29
CA LEU A 489 7.49 9.42 -8.26
C LEU A 489 8.90 9.24 -7.69
N ILE A 490 9.40 10.24 -6.95
CA ILE A 490 10.70 10.17 -6.28
C ILE A 490 10.68 9.04 -5.24
N LEU A 491 9.63 8.95 -4.43
CA LEU A 491 9.45 7.85 -3.48
C LEU A 491 9.44 6.49 -4.19
N PHE A 492 8.78 6.36 -5.33
CA PHE A 492 8.76 5.12 -6.09
C PHE A 492 10.13 4.74 -6.68
N ILE A 493 10.98 5.70 -7.02
CA ILE A 493 12.36 5.44 -7.44
C ILE A 493 13.11 4.72 -6.31
N PHE A 494 13.08 5.28 -5.10
CA PHE A 494 13.76 4.68 -3.95
C PHE A 494 13.19 3.32 -3.58
N LEU A 495 11.86 3.18 -3.57
CA LEU A 495 11.22 1.90 -3.28
C LEU A 495 11.55 0.84 -4.32
N ALA A 496 11.52 1.18 -5.61
CA ALA A 496 11.91 0.26 -6.68
C ALA A 496 13.38 -0.14 -6.59
N PHE A 497 14.26 0.77 -6.18
CA PHE A 497 15.66 0.50 -5.92
C PHE A 497 15.85 -0.47 -4.74
N LEU A 498 15.23 -0.19 -3.58
CA LEU A 498 15.32 -1.02 -2.37
C LEU A 498 14.72 -2.42 -2.59
N GLU A 499 13.64 -2.52 -3.36
CA GLU A 499 13.04 -3.78 -3.77
C GLU A 499 13.98 -4.54 -4.73
N GLY A 500 14.45 -3.84 -5.77
CA GLY A 500 15.33 -4.40 -6.79
C GLY A 500 16.68 -4.87 -6.26
N CYS A 501 17.28 -4.19 -5.29
CA CYS A 501 18.54 -4.63 -4.68
C CYS A 501 18.36 -5.78 -3.68
N GLY A 502 17.11 -6.14 -3.29
CA GLY A 502 16.81 -7.22 -2.35
C GLY A 502 16.82 -6.81 -0.88
N TYR A 503 16.92 -5.51 -0.56
CA TYR A 503 16.90 -5.02 0.83
C TYR A 503 15.56 -5.24 1.51
N MET A 504 14.44 -5.03 0.78
CA MET A 504 13.08 -5.19 1.35
C MET A 504 12.79 -6.62 1.84
N ALA A 505 13.40 -7.63 1.21
CA ALA A 505 13.30 -9.01 1.69
C ALA A 505 13.91 -9.19 3.09
N ARG A 506 15.03 -8.52 3.39
CA ARG A 506 15.67 -8.54 4.72
C ARG A 506 14.84 -7.84 5.76
N VAL A 507 14.26 -6.71 5.42
CA VAL A 507 13.35 -5.97 6.30
C VAL A 507 12.16 -6.84 6.68
N ALA A 508 11.52 -7.50 5.70
CA ALA A 508 10.42 -8.42 5.95
C ALA A 508 10.84 -9.59 6.86
N PHE A 509 12.03 -10.15 6.67
CA PHE A 509 12.58 -11.20 7.51
C PHE A 509 12.79 -10.77 8.97
N ILE A 510 13.35 -9.58 9.18
CA ILE A 510 13.60 -9.03 10.52
C ILE A 510 12.27 -8.80 11.26
N MET A 511 11.31 -8.20 10.55
CA MET A 511 10.02 -7.82 11.11
C MET A 511 9.07 -9.00 11.32
N ASP A 512 9.30 -10.14 10.66
CA ASP A 512 8.46 -11.34 10.79
C ASP A 512 8.32 -11.80 12.25
N ARG A 513 9.42 -11.82 13.00
CA ARG A 513 9.41 -12.18 14.42
C ARG A 513 8.51 -11.27 15.27
N VAL A 514 8.40 -10.00 14.93
CA VAL A 514 7.59 -9.02 15.66
C VAL A 514 6.12 -9.16 15.24
N PHE A 515 5.86 -9.18 13.94
CA PHE A 515 4.51 -9.18 13.38
C PHE A 515 3.74 -10.47 13.62
N ARG A 516 4.42 -11.62 13.63
CA ARG A 516 3.78 -12.91 13.98
C ARG A 516 3.16 -12.92 15.35
N LYS A 517 3.76 -12.24 16.33
CA LYS A 517 3.17 -12.12 17.68
C LYS A 517 1.81 -11.45 17.65
N PHE A 518 1.58 -10.57 16.69
CA PHE A 518 0.32 -9.85 16.49
C PHE A 518 -0.60 -10.50 15.44
N GLY A 519 -0.21 -11.66 14.90
CA GLY A 519 -1.03 -12.41 13.93
C GLY A 519 -0.91 -11.93 12.48
N LEU A 520 0.08 -11.09 12.19
CA LEU A 520 0.41 -10.61 10.85
C LEU A 520 1.71 -11.25 10.37
N SER A 521 1.88 -11.43 9.07
CA SER A 521 3.15 -11.89 8.50
C SER A 521 4.18 -10.76 8.46
N GLY A 522 5.47 -11.06 8.45
CA GLY A 522 6.52 -10.05 8.31
C GLY A 522 6.44 -9.25 7.01
N LYS A 523 5.86 -9.85 5.96
CA LYS A 523 5.59 -9.16 4.69
C LYS A 523 4.56 -8.02 4.84
N SER A 524 3.69 -8.06 5.86
CA SER A 524 2.70 -7.01 6.15
C SER A 524 3.32 -5.68 6.55
N PHE A 525 4.56 -5.71 7.07
CA PHE A 525 5.27 -4.49 7.46
C PHE A 525 5.57 -3.57 6.27
N ILE A 526 5.92 -4.14 5.11
CA ILE A 526 6.25 -3.37 3.90
C ILE A 526 5.07 -2.48 3.44
N PRO A 527 3.85 -2.99 3.23
CA PRO A 527 2.67 -2.18 2.96
C PRO A 527 2.40 -1.08 3.98
N MET A 528 2.54 -1.38 5.27
CA MET A 528 2.31 -0.41 6.35
C MET A 528 3.33 0.71 6.34
N LEU A 529 4.60 0.37 6.11
CA LEU A 529 5.66 1.35 6.00
C LEU A 529 5.45 2.28 4.80
N ILE A 530 5.18 1.72 3.61
CA ILE A 530 4.89 2.52 2.41
C ILE A 530 3.63 3.37 2.64
N GLY A 531 2.66 2.84 3.39
CA GLY A 531 1.43 3.51 3.77
C GLY A 531 1.62 4.77 4.61
N SER A 532 2.74 4.89 5.36
CA SER A 532 3.07 6.12 6.11
C SER A 532 3.44 7.29 5.19
N GLY A 533 3.92 7.02 3.98
CA GLY A 533 4.06 8.05 2.95
C GLY A 533 2.73 8.30 2.23
N CYS A 534 2.15 7.24 1.63
CA CYS A 534 0.85 7.30 0.96
C CYS A 534 0.12 5.96 1.05
N GLY A 535 -1.17 5.99 1.40
CA GLY A 535 -1.99 4.79 1.56
C GLY A 535 -2.18 4.00 0.27
N VAL A 536 -2.24 4.66 -0.90
CA VAL A 536 -2.48 4.00 -2.20
C VAL A 536 -1.36 3.01 -2.54
N PRO A 537 -0.08 3.41 -2.63
CA PRO A 537 1.02 2.48 -2.89
C PRO A 537 1.19 1.47 -1.74
N GLY A 538 0.92 1.86 -0.49
CA GLY A 538 0.93 0.94 0.64
C GLY A 538 -0.04 -0.23 0.44
N ILE A 539 -1.29 0.04 0.08
CA ILE A 539 -2.28 -0.99 -0.22
C ILE A 539 -1.85 -1.84 -1.42
N MET A 540 -1.33 -1.22 -2.48
CA MET A 540 -0.87 -1.93 -3.68
C MET A 540 0.31 -2.87 -3.38
N ALA A 541 1.19 -2.51 -2.46
CA ALA A 541 2.31 -3.34 -2.04
C ALA A 541 1.87 -4.64 -1.33
N SER A 542 0.63 -4.71 -0.84
CA SER A 542 0.07 -5.94 -0.24
C SER A 542 0.01 -7.14 -1.21
N ARG A 543 0.18 -6.91 -2.51
CA ARG A 543 0.30 -7.98 -3.53
C ARG A 543 1.48 -8.92 -3.29
N THR A 544 2.50 -8.45 -2.59
CA THR A 544 3.67 -9.28 -2.23
C THR A 544 3.35 -10.32 -1.15
N ILE A 545 2.16 -10.24 -0.54
CA ILE A 545 1.69 -11.16 0.48
C ILE A 545 0.90 -12.27 -0.21
N GLU A 546 1.43 -13.48 -0.20
CA GLU A 546 0.89 -14.66 -0.88
C GLU A 546 -0.39 -15.17 -0.20
N ASN A 547 -0.39 -15.19 1.13
CA ASN A 547 -1.56 -15.63 1.90
C ASN A 547 -2.69 -14.60 1.82
N GLU A 548 -3.83 -14.99 1.23
CA GLU A 548 -4.97 -14.09 1.00
C GLU A 548 -5.55 -13.53 2.30
N ARG A 549 -5.55 -14.31 3.37
CA ARG A 549 -6.02 -13.87 4.70
C ARG A 549 -5.11 -12.77 5.25
N ASP A 550 -3.79 -12.98 5.28
CA ASP A 550 -2.81 -12.02 5.78
C ASP A 550 -2.81 -10.75 4.90
N ARG A 551 -2.97 -10.92 3.59
CA ARG A 551 -3.13 -9.80 2.64
C ARG A 551 -4.36 -8.96 2.97
N ARG A 552 -5.52 -9.58 3.19
CA ARG A 552 -6.76 -8.87 3.56
C ARG A 552 -6.63 -8.14 4.89
N MET A 553 -6.07 -8.80 5.92
CA MET A 553 -5.80 -8.15 7.21
C MET A 553 -4.88 -6.95 7.05
N THR A 554 -3.81 -7.08 6.27
CA THR A 554 -2.86 -6.00 5.99
C THR A 554 -3.56 -4.83 5.28
N ILE A 555 -4.36 -5.08 4.24
CA ILE A 555 -5.11 -4.03 3.54
C ILE A 555 -6.05 -3.28 4.50
N MET A 556 -6.71 -3.99 5.41
CA MET A 556 -7.64 -3.38 6.39
C MET A 556 -6.93 -2.50 7.42
N THR A 557 -5.66 -2.73 7.71
CA THR A 557 -4.93 -2.07 8.80
C THR A 557 -3.85 -1.10 8.32
N THR A 558 -3.40 -1.19 7.07
CA THR A 558 -2.30 -0.37 6.52
C THR A 558 -2.55 1.14 6.64
N THR A 559 -3.79 1.59 6.48
CA THR A 559 -4.16 3.01 6.47
C THR A 559 -4.36 3.63 7.85
N PHE A 560 -4.19 2.87 8.93
CA PHE A 560 -4.23 3.40 10.29
C PHE A 560 -2.99 4.25 10.61
N ILE A 561 -1.85 3.99 9.98
CA ILE A 561 -0.68 4.87 10.09
C ILE A 561 -0.99 6.18 9.36
N PRO A 562 -0.66 7.34 9.95
CA PRO A 562 -0.77 8.63 9.26
C PRO A 562 0.05 8.62 7.96
N CYS A 563 -0.55 9.06 6.86
CA CYS A 563 0.16 9.36 5.62
C CYS A 563 0.49 10.86 5.53
N GLY A 564 1.32 11.26 4.57
CA GLY A 564 1.71 12.66 4.36
C GLY A 564 0.51 13.62 4.28
N ALA A 565 -0.55 13.24 3.57
CA ALA A 565 -1.79 14.02 3.45
C ALA A 565 -2.56 14.24 4.77
N LYS A 566 -2.24 13.51 5.83
CA LYS A 566 -2.84 13.71 7.17
C LYS A 566 -2.02 14.66 8.05
N LEU A 567 -0.77 14.97 7.68
CA LEU A 567 0.12 15.80 8.48
C LEU A 567 -0.40 17.23 8.65
N PRO A 568 -0.85 17.95 7.60
CA PRO A 568 -1.41 19.29 7.76
C PRO A 568 -2.60 19.32 8.71
N PHE A 569 -3.49 18.32 8.62
CA PHE A 569 -4.61 18.19 9.55
C PHE A 569 -4.15 17.95 11.00
N ILE A 570 -3.12 17.12 11.21
CA ILE A 570 -2.56 16.90 12.56
C ILE A 570 -1.94 18.20 13.08
N ALA A 571 -1.24 18.95 12.23
CA ALA A 571 -0.63 20.24 12.58
C ALA A 571 -1.69 21.28 12.93
N MET A 572 -2.76 21.41 12.11
CA MET A 572 -3.86 22.31 12.37
C MET A 572 -4.55 22.02 13.71
N VAL A 573 -4.83 20.75 14.03
CA VAL A 573 -5.40 20.36 15.33
C VAL A 573 -4.42 20.67 16.47
N ALA A 574 -3.13 20.42 16.27
CA ALA A 574 -2.11 20.74 17.27
C ALA A 574 -2.00 22.25 17.54
N GLY A 575 -2.04 23.07 16.48
CA GLY A 575 -2.02 24.55 16.58
C GLY A 575 -3.29 25.09 17.25
N ALA A 576 -4.44 24.81 16.65
CA ALA A 576 -5.72 25.40 17.06
C ALA A 576 -6.20 24.95 18.45
N ILE A 577 -5.96 23.70 18.85
CA ILE A 577 -6.56 23.14 20.07
C ILE A 577 -5.53 22.94 21.18
N PHE A 578 -4.27 22.68 20.81
CA PHE A 578 -3.20 22.33 21.76
C PHE A 578 -2.07 23.38 21.81
N GLY A 579 -2.24 24.56 21.19
CA GLY A 579 -1.26 25.64 21.20
C GLY A 579 0.12 25.22 20.65
N GLY A 580 0.15 24.46 19.55
CA GLY A 580 1.39 24.01 18.91
C GLY A 580 2.15 22.92 19.66
N ALA A 581 1.51 22.19 20.58
CA ALA A 581 2.16 21.19 21.41
C ALA A 581 2.83 20.07 20.59
N SER A 582 4.14 19.93 20.66
CA SER A 582 4.97 19.01 19.89
C SER A 582 4.69 17.50 20.10
N TRP A 583 3.95 17.13 21.17
CA TRP A 583 3.60 15.74 21.46
C TRP A 583 2.41 15.22 20.62
N VAL A 584 1.59 16.09 20.02
CA VAL A 584 0.35 15.71 19.30
C VAL A 584 0.67 14.85 18.08
N ALA A 585 1.60 15.28 17.23
CA ALA A 585 1.98 14.54 16.04
C ALA A 585 2.59 13.16 16.36
N PRO A 586 3.59 13.02 17.25
CA PRO A 586 4.04 11.68 17.67
C PRO A 586 2.93 10.81 18.24
N SER A 587 2.01 11.37 19.06
CA SER A 587 0.90 10.62 19.64
C SER A 587 -0.03 10.03 18.57
N ALA A 588 -0.27 10.76 17.48
CA ALA A 588 -1.07 10.29 16.35
C ALA A 588 -0.43 9.06 15.66
N TYR A 589 0.89 9.05 15.49
CA TYR A 589 1.61 7.89 14.97
C TYR A 589 1.54 6.69 15.93
N PHE A 590 1.73 6.91 17.22
CA PHE A 590 1.60 5.84 18.23
C PHE A 590 0.17 5.28 18.29
N LEU A 591 -0.84 6.14 18.15
CA LEU A 591 -2.24 5.71 18.07
C LEU A 591 -2.47 4.81 16.85
N GLY A 592 -1.93 5.18 15.68
CA GLY A 592 -2.01 4.36 14.47
C GLY A 592 -1.34 2.99 14.64
N ILE A 593 -0.14 2.95 15.22
CA ILE A 593 0.59 1.70 15.51
C ILE A 593 -0.21 0.83 16.51
N ALA A 594 -0.72 1.42 17.59
CA ALA A 594 -1.54 0.71 18.56
C ALA A 594 -2.82 0.15 17.92
N ALA A 595 -3.45 0.91 17.02
CA ALA A 595 -4.62 0.47 16.27
C ALA A 595 -4.31 -0.74 15.38
N ILE A 596 -3.16 -0.77 14.70
CA ILE A 596 -2.71 -1.92 13.90
C ILE A 596 -2.51 -3.15 14.77
N ILE A 597 -1.80 -3.02 15.88
CA ILE A 597 -1.51 -4.13 16.80
C ILE A 597 -2.82 -4.70 17.38
N CYS A 598 -3.68 -3.84 17.91
CA CYS A 598 -4.98 -4.25 18.47
C CYS A 598 -5.86 -4.92 17.40
N SER A 599 -5.94 -4.33 16.20
CA SER A 599 -6.71 -4.89 15.09
C SER A 599 -6.13 -6.23 14.62
N GLY A 600 -4.82 -6.38 14.50
CA GLY A 600 -4.17 -7.64 14.15
C GLY A 600 -4.52 -8.75 15.13
N ILE A 601 -4.41 -8.49 16.44
CA ILE A 601 -4.75 -9.46 17.48
C ILE A 601 -6.25 -9.80 17.47
N ILE A 602 -7.12 -8.82 17.33
CA ILE A 602 -8.59 -9.01 17.34
C ILE A 602 -9.02 -9.79 16.11
N LEU A 603 -8.59 -9.37 14.92
CA LEU A 603 -8.94 -10.00 13.65
C LEU A 603 -8.48 -11.46 13.60
N LYS A 604 -7.23 -11.75 14.02
CA LYS A 604 -6.72 -13.13 14.09
C LYS A 604 -7.64 -14.07 14.91
N LYS A 605 -8.30 -13.54 15.94
CA LYS A 605 -9.19 -14.33 16.81
C LYS A 605 -10.62 -14.46 16.29
N THR A 606 -10.93 -13.86 15.14
CA THR A 606 -12.25 -13.98 14.49
C THR A 606 -12.27 -15.21 13.57
N LYS A 607 -13.45 -15.81 13.38
CA LYS A 607 -13.62 -16.97 12.46
C LYS A 607 -13.21 -16.67 11.01
N MET A 608 -13.23 -15.39 10.60
CA MET A 608 -12.91 -14.97 9.23
C MET A 608 -11.41 -15.00 8.96
N PHE A 609 -10.58 -14.78 9.99
CA PHE A 609 -9.13 -14.64 9.91
C PHE A 609 -8.37 -15.60 10.83
N ALA A 610 -9.06 -16.61 11.39
CA ALA A 610 -8.45 -17.61 12.25
C ALA A 610 -7.46 -18.48 11.45
N GLY A 611 -6.35 -18.86 12.08
CA GLY A 611 -5.25 -19.65 11.49
C GLY A 611 -3.88 -19.02 11.78
N ASP A 612 -2.83 -19.79 11.69
CA ASP A 612 -1.48 -19.27 11.87
C ASP A 612 -1.01 -18.48 10.64
N PRO A 613 -0.24 -17.40 10.83
CA PRO A 613 0.36 -16.70 9.71
C PRO A 613 1.27 -17.66 8.94
N ALA A 614 1.22 -17.58 7.62
CA ALA A 614 2.06 -18.42 6.76
C ALA A 614 3.53 -18.34 7.22
N PRO A 615 4.25 -19.48 7.31
CA PRO A 615 5.66 -19.45 7.68
C PRO A 615 6.43 -18.58 6.69
N PHE A 616 7.29 -17.72 7.21
CA PHE A 616 8.14 -16.87 6.38
C PHE A 616 9.26 -17.72 5.79
N VAL A 617 8.96 -18.44 4.73
CA VAL A 617 9.93 -19.22 3.98
C VAL A 617 10.32 -18.41 2.73
N MET A 618 11.22 -17.43 2.90
CA MET A 618 11.71 -16.65 1.78
C MET A 618 13.24 -16.72 1.74
N GLU A 619 13.78 -17.15 0.60
CA GLU A 619 15.21 -17.00 0.35
C GLU A 619 15.54 -15.51 0.32
N LEU A 620 16.58 -15.13 1.03
CA LEU A 620 17.16 -13.80 0.90
C LEU A 620 17.90 -13.78 -0.44
N PRO A 621 17.39 -13.12 -1.49
CA PRO A 621 18.06 -13.08 -2.79
C PRO A 621 19.42 -12.41 -2.60
N ALA A 622 20.45 -12.84 -3.36
CA ALA A 622 21.75 -12.17 -3.34
C ALA A 622 21.57 -10.68 -3.68
N TYR A 623 22.32 -9.80 -3.00
CA TYR A 623 22.30 -8.39 -3.37
C TYR A 623 22.79 -8.20 -4.79
N HIS A 624 22.03 -7.44 -5.56
CA HIS A 624 22.42 -7.02 -6.89
C HIS A 624 21.98 -5.57 -7.14
N MET A 625 22.77 -4.85 -7.92
CA MET A 625 22.39 -3.50 -8.31
C MET A 625 21.31 -3.59 -9.40
N PRO A 626 20.12 -3.02 -9.18
CA PRO A 626 19.10 -2.97 -10.22
C PRO A 626 19.56 -2.04 -11.36
N THR A 627 19.16 -2.35 -12.59
CA THR A 627 19.47 -1.47 -13.72
C THR A 627 18.60 -0.20 -13.63
N ILE A 628 19.16 0.95 -13.99
CA ILE A 628 18.45 2.23 -13.98
C ILE A 628 17.15 2.13 -14.78
N GLY A 629 17.18 1.47 -15.95
CA GLY A 629 15.99 1.29 -16.78
C GLY A 629 14.88 0.47 -16.11
N SER A 630 15.20 -0.53 -15.27
CA SER A 630 14.20 -1.31 -14.53
C SER A 630 13.56 -0.48 -13.41
N VAL A 631 14.37 0.35 -12.72
CA VAL A 631 13.90 1.25 -11.66
C VAL A 631 12.95 2.30 -12.23
N LEU A 632 13.37 2.99 -13.31
CA LEU A 632 12.55 4.02 -13.95
C LEU A 632 11.25 3.45 -14.57
N ARG A 633 11.31 2.26 -15.15
CA ARG A 633 10.10 1.58 -15.65
C ARG A 633 9.13 1.24 -14.53
N SER A 634 9.63 0.68 -13.43
CA SER A 634 8.82 0.35 -12.26
C SER A 634 8.20 1.61 -11.63
N MET A 635 8.97 2.68 -11.52
CA MET A 635 8.49 4.00 -11.08
C MET A 635 7.35 4.49 -11.97
N TRP A 636 7.56 4.51 -13.30
CA TRP A 636 6.57 5.01 -14.25
C TRP A 636 5.29 4.18 -14.28
N GLU A 637 5.39 2.86 -14.27
CA GLU A 637 4.22 1.96 -14.23
C GLU A 637 3.36 2.18 -12.98
N ARG A 638 3.99 2.35 -11.82
CA ARG A 638 3.31 2.66 -10.56
C ARG A 638 2.72 4.08 -10.57
N GLY A 639 3.50 5.07 -11.00
CA GLY A 639 3.08 6.47 -11.09
C GLY A 639 1.94 6.66 -12.09
N TRP A 640 2.03 6.10 -13.29
CA TRP A 640 0.95 6.16 -14.28
C TRP A 640 -0.33 5.48 -13.81
N SER A 641 -0.20 4.34 -13.12
CA SER A 641 -1.35 3.66 -12.51
C SER A 641 -2.02 4.52 -11.43
N PHE A 642 -1.24 5.31 -10.68
CA PHE A 642 -1.75 6.28 -9.71
C PHE A 642 -2.48 7.42 -10.42
N ILE A 643 -1.84 8.12 -11.35
CA ILE A 643 -2.39 9.27 -12.11
C ILE A 643 -3.72 8.89 -12.78
N LYS A 644 -3.75 7.76 -13.50
CA LYS A 644 -4.96 7.34 -14.22
C LYS A 644 -6.14 7.06 -13.31
N LYS A 645 -5.91 6.52 -12.11
CA LYS A 645 -6.98 6.10 -11.19
C LYS A 645 -7.37 7.19 -10.22
N ALA A 646 -6.38 7.88 -9.66
CA ALA A 646 -6.64 8.99 -8.76
C ALA A 646 -7.32 10.13 -9.52
N GLY A 647 -6.81 10.52 -10.69
CA GLY A 647 -7.36 11.59 -11.51
C GLY A 647 -8.83 11.40 -11.89
N THR A 648 -9.29 10.16 -12.17
CA THR A 648 -10.70 9.96 -12.53
C THR A 648 -11.65 9.97 -11.33
N ILE A 649 -11.31 9.26 -10.26
CA ILE A 649 -12.19 9.15 -9.08
C ILE A 649 -12.23 10.47 -8.32
N ILE A 650 -11.09 11.11 -8.15
CA ILE A 650 -10.98 12.35 -7.40
C ILE A 650 -11.66 13.48 -8.19
N LEU A 651 -11.43 13.58 -9.49
CA LEU A 651 -12.11 14.58 -10.32
C LEU A 651 -13.66 14.53 -10.18
N VAL A 652 -14.25 13.35 -10.30
CA VAL A 652 -15.71 13.21 -10.12
C VAL A 652 -16.14 13.59 -8.70
N SER A 653 -15.30 13.26 -7.71
CA SER A 653 -15.61 13.55 -6.31
C SER A 653 -15.47 15.03 -5.99
N THR A 654 -14.44 15.71 -6.50
CA THR A 654 -14.25 17.17 -6.29
C THR A 654 -15.37 17.97 -6.95
N ILE A 655 -15.78 17.61 -8.16
CA ILE A 655 -16.96 18.23 -8.81
C ILE A 655 -18.23 18.03 -7.96
N ALA A 656 -18.43 16.83 -7.41
CA ALA A 656 -19.59 16.57 -6.57
C ALA A 656 -19.54 17.35 -5.25
N VAL A 657 -18.37 17.47 -4.62
CA VAL A 657 -18.18 18.26 -3.39
C VAL A 657 -18.37 19.74 -3.71
N TRP A 658 -17.71 20.27 -4.76
CA TRP A 658 -17.89 21.66 -5.19
C TRP A 658 -19.37 21.99 -5.39
N PHE A 659 -20.11 21.16 -6.16
CA PHE A 659 -21.54 21.35 -6.38
C PHE A 659 -22.33 21.36 -5.09
N THR A 660 -22.07 20.47 -4.15
CA THR A 660 -22.79 20.40 -2.88
C THR A 660 -22.39 21.51 -1.90
N THR A 661 -21.22 22.11 -2.05
CA THR A 661 -20.74 23.24 -1.24
C THR A 661 -21.31 24.56 -1.71
N TYR A 662 -21.27 24.82 -3.01
CA TYR A 662 -21.68 26.12 -3.56
C TYR A 662 -23.12 26.17 -4.03
N PHE A 663 -23.91 25.10 -3.94
CA PHE A 663 -25.34 25.12 -4.24
C PHE A 663 -26.17 24.75 -3.03
N GLY A 664 -27.25 25.52 -2.84
CA GLY A 664 -28.16 25.31 -1.72
C GLY A 664 -29.52 25.98 -1.90
N VAL A 665 -30.34 25.93 -0.87
CA VAL A 665 -31.67 26.51 -0.85
C VAL A 665 -31.71 27.67 0.17
N MET A 666 -31.77 28.89 -0.33
CA MET A 666 -31.93 30.11 0.46
C MET A 666 -33.23 30.79 0.06
N ASP A 667 -34.06 31.19 1.03
CA ASP A 667 -35.37 31.81 0.83
C ASP A 667 -36.31 31.00 -0.07
N GLY A 668 -36.20 29.66 -0.03
CA GLY A 668 -37.06 28.78 -0.82
C GLY A 668 -36.65 28.68 -2.32
N LYS A 669 -35.54 29.29 -2.72
CA LYS A 669 -35.00 29.21 -4.08
C LYS A 669 -33.69 28.41 -4.06
N PHE A 670 -33.53 27.54 -5.05
CA PHE A 670 -32.26 26.85 -5.29
C PHE A 670 -31.35 27.78 -6.11
N GLN A 671 -30.21 28.13 -5.55
CA GLN A 671 -29.27 29.07 -6.16
C GLN A 671 -27.82 28.70 -5.82
N MET A 672 -26.87 29.32 -6.53
CA MET A 672 -25.45 29.31 -6.17
C MET A 672 -25.27 30.25 -4.97
N LEU A 673 -24.45 29.84 -4.03
CA LEU A 673 -24.19 30.52 -2.76
C LEU A 673 -22.82 31.15 -2.80
N SER A 674 -22.68 32.34 -2.20
CA SER A 674 -21.38 32.94 -1.88
C SER A 674 -20.76 32.29 -0.64
N GLU A 675 -19.48 32.56 -0.37
CA GLU A 675 -18.74 31.93 0.74
C GLU A 675 -19.37 32.22 2.11
N ASP A 676 -19.94 33.40 2.31
CA ASP A 676 -20.68 33.77 3.52
C ASP A 676 -22.02 33.05 3.70
N GLN A 677 -22.54 32.39 2.64
CA GLN A 677 -23.84 31.71 2.63
C GLN A 677 -23.70 30.16 2.65
N ILE A 678 -22.53 29.60 2.82
CA ILE A 678 -22.27 28.14 2.81
C ILE A 678 -23.11 27.38 3.84
N ASP A 679 -23.55 28.03 4.88
CA ASP A 679 -24.49 27.49 5.89
C ASP A 679 -25.81 26.96 5.31
N TYR A 680 -26.24 27.45 4.16
CA TYR A 680 -27.45 27.02 3.44
C TYR A 680 -27.16 25.99 2.33
N SER A 681 -25.90 25.55 2.20
CA SER A 681 -25.50 24.61 1.19
C SER A 681 -26.13 23.21 1.37
N ILE A 682 -26.15 22.43 0.29
CA ILE A 682 -26.55 21.02 0.34
C ILE A 682 -25.64 20.27 1.31
N LEU A 683 -24.33 20.54 1.26
CA LEU A 683 -23.34 19.90 2.11
C LEU A 683 -23.55 20.22 3.59
N ALA A 684 -23.84 21.50 3.93
CA ALA A 684 -24.20 21.90 5.29
C ALA A 684 -25.49 21.23 5.76
N THR A 685 -26.50 21.13 4.90
CA THR A 685 -27.75 20.43 5.20
C THR A 685 -27.53 18.96 5.51
N ILE A 686 -26.70 18.27 4.71
CA ILE A 686 -26.29 16.87 4.97
C ILE A 686 -25.52 16.80 6.30
N GLY A 687 -24.58 17.71 6.53
CA GLY A 687 -23.80 17.79 7.77
C GLY A 687 -24.70 17.92 8.99
N LYS A 688 -25.66 18.87 8.97
CA LYS A 688 -26.65 19.09 10.02
C LYS A 688 -27.54 17.86 10.25
N ALA A 689 -27.85 17.10 9.20
CA ALA A 689 -28.68 15.89 9.31
C ALA A 689 -27.95 14.71 9.96
N ILE A 690 -26.62 14.62 9.87
CA ILE A 690 -25.82 13.48 10.36
C ILE A 690 -24.94 13.81 11.58
N CYS A 691 -24.72 15.08 11.92
CA CYS A 691 -23.82 15.50 13.01
C CYS A 691 -24.19 14.89 14.38
N TRP A 692 -25.47 14.55 14.60
CA TRP A 692 -25.92 13.91 15.83
C TRP A 692 -25.21 12.57 16.12
N ILE A 693 -24.71 11.87 15.09
CA ILE A 693 -23.95 10.61 15.23
C ILE A 693 -22.65 10.87 16.01
N PHE A 694 -22.08 12.07 15.90
CA PHE A 694 -20.81 12.43 16.52
C PHE A 694 -20.93 13.16 17.86
N ILE A 695 -22.16 13.45 18.33
CA ILE A 695 -22.40 14.02 19.66
C ILE A 695 -21.70 13.19 20.77
N PRO A 696 -21.77 11.84 20.78
CA PRO A 696 -21.10 11.04 21.80
C PRO A 696 -19.58 11.15 21.81
N GLN A 697 -19.01 11.59 20.68
CA GLN A 697 -17.56 11.79 20.49
C GLN A 697 -17.10 13.22 20.85
N GLY A 698 -18.03 14.11 21.25
CA GLY A 698 -17.74 15.46 21.72
C GLY A 698 -17.63 16.52 20.63
N TRP A 699 -17.80 16.18 19.34
CA TRP A 699 -17.69 17.09 18.21
C TRP A 699 -18.90 16.97 17.25
N GLY A 700 -20.09 16.91 17.82
CA GLY A 700 -21.35 16.81 17.09
C GLY A 700 -21.81 18.14 16.43
N ASN A 701 -20.89 18.98 15.97
CA ASN A 701 -21.17 20.15 15.14
C ASN A 701 -21.17 19.78 13.65
N TRP A 702 -21.88 20.52 12.84
CA TRP A 702 -22.02 20.20 11.43
C TRP A 702 -20.73 20.50 10.65
N GLN A 703 -19.97 21.55 11.04
CA GLN A 703 -18.71 21.94 10.41
C GLN A 703 -17.68 20.80 10.47
N ALA A 704 -17.38 20.29 11.66
CA ALA A 704 -16.48 19.15 11.83
C ALA A 704 -16.98 17.89 11.11
N THR A 705 -18.31 17.68 11.07
CA THR A 705 -18.92 16.56 10.36
C THR A 705 -18.70 16.68 8.85
N VAL A 706 -18.92 17.87 8.29
CA VAL A 706 -18.68 18.15 6.87
C VAL A 706 -17.21 17.98 6.54
N ALA A 707 -16.30 18.55 7.34
CA ALA A 707 -14.85 18.38 7.16
C ALA A 707 -14.41 16.90 7.19
N SER A 708 -15.01 16.07 8.05
CA SER A 708 -14.76 14.62 8.06
C SER A 708 -15.27 13.94 6.78
N VAL A 709 -16.36 14.38 6.20
CA VAL A 709 -16.93 13.84 4.96
C VAL A 709 -16.10 14.26 3.75
N THR A 710 -15.73 15.53 3.64
CA THR A 710 -14.84 16.02 2.57
C THR A 710 -13.45 15.36 2.64
N GLY A 711 -12.95 15.09 3.83
CA GLY A 711 -11.74 14.33 4.06
C GLY A 711 -11.77 12.87 3.59
N LEU A 712 -12.92 12.33 3.17
CA LEU A 712 -12.98 11.05 2.44
C LEU A 712 -12.60 11.20 0.98
N VAL A 713 -12.77 12.37 0.39
CA VAL A 713 -12.31 12.65 -0.99
C VAL A 713 -10.79 12.68 -1.00
N ALA A 714 -10.22 13.60 -0.23
CA ALA A 714 -8.80 13.74 0.00
C ALA A 714 -8.57 14.24 1.45
N LYS A 715 -7.56 13.74 2.14
CA LYS A 715 -7.40 14.02 3.57
C LYS A 715 -6.95 15.45 3.85
N GLU A 716 -6.24 16.06 2.93
CA GLU A 716 -5.89 17.49 2.93
C GLU A 716 -7.10 18.40 2.87
N ASN A 717 -8.19 18.00 2.22
CA ASN A 717 -9.43 18.77 2.15
C ASN A 717 -10.09 19.01 3.51
N ILE A 718 -9.70 18.26 4.55
CA ILE A 718 -10.15 18.54 5.91
C ILE A 718 -9.70 19.94 6.33
N VAL A 719 -8.44 20.27 6.07
CA VAL A 719 -7.84 21.56 6.45
C VAL A 719 -8.52 22.71 5.68
N GLY A 720 -8.61 22.60 4.36
CA GLY A 720 -9.29 23.61 3.55
C GLY A 720 -10.78 23.80 3.95
N THR A 721 -11.50 22.69 4.19
CA THR A 721 -12.90 22.78 4.63
C THR A 721 -13.01 23.42 6.02
N LEU A 722 -12.14 23.08 6.96
CA LEU A 722 -12.13 23.72 8.29
C LEU A 722 -11.75 25.20 8.18
N GLY A 723 -10.78 25.55 7.32
CA GLY A 723 -10.39 26.93 7.03
C GLY A 723 -11.59 27.77 6.58
N ILE A 724 -12.33 27.31 5.59
CA ILE A 724 -13.54 28.00 5.09
C ILE A 724 -14.64 28.05 6.16
N LEU A 725 -14.91 26.94 6.85
CA LEU A 725 -16.06 26.85 7.77
C LEU A 725 -15.86 27.53 9.14
N TYR A 726 -14.62 27.76 9.53
CA TYR A 726 -14.24 28.45 10.78
C TYR A 726 -13.54 29.79 10.53
N GLY A 727 -13.23 30.16 9.27
CA GLY A 727 -12.53 31.40 8.90
C GLY A 727 -13.42 32.59 8.52
N GLY A 728 -14.74 32.44 8.51
CA GLY A 728 -15.65 33.51 8.13
C GLY A 728 -15.92 34.50 9.28
N GLY A 729 -15.01 35.46 9.51
CA GLY A 729 -15.15 36.53 10.51
C GLY A 729 -13.82 37.12 10.94
N ASP A 730 -13.88 38.16 11.80
CA ASP A 730 -12.70 38.89 12.30
C ASP A 730 -11.73 38.06 13.19
N ALA A 731 -12.12 36.82 13.57
CA ALA A 731 -11.32 35.92 14.40
C ALA A 731 -10.57 34.92 13.53
N SER A 732 -9.30 34.66 13.85
CA SER A 732 -8.52 33.65 13.15
C SER A 732 -9.19 32.26 13.21
N VAL A 733 -9.01 31.45 12.17
CA VAL A 733 -9.49 30.07 12.06
C VAL A 733 -9.12 29.26 13.33
N TYR A 734 -7.93 29.50 13.84
CA TYR A 734 -7.38 28.82 15.03
C TYR A 734 -8.14 29.19 16.30
N ALA A 735 -8.44 30.49 16.49
CA ALA A 735 -9.19 30.96 17.65
C ALA A 735 -10.63 30.44 17.63
N THR A 736 -11.29 30.50 16.48
CA THR A 736 -12.67 30.00 16.30
C THR A 736 -12.76 28.50 16.51
N MET A 737 -11.82 27.75 15.96
CA MET A 737 -11.73 26.31 16.13
C MET A 737 -11.38 25.93 17.58
N GLY A 738 -10.45 26.66 18.22
CA GLY A 738 -10.07 26.47 19.63
C GLY A 738 -11.27 26.71 20.58
N ALA A 739 -12.16 27.64 20.27
CA ALA A 739 -13.39 27.86 21.01
C ALA A 739 -14.46 26.77 20.76
N ALA A 740 -14.48 26.17 19.56
CA ALA A 740 -15.46 25.13 19.18
C ALA A 740 -15.13 23.73 19.75
N PHE A 741 -13.85 23.46 20.08
CA PHE A 741 -13.38 22.16 20.56
C PHE A 741 -12.77 22.28 21.96
N THR A 742 -13.05 21.30 22.81
CA THR A 742 -12.23 21.06 24.00
C THR A 742 -11.02 20.23 23.64
N ALA A 743 -9.93 20.25 24.42
CA ALA A 743 -8.76 19.42 24.17
C ALA A 743 -9.11 17.92 23.97
N VAL A 744 -10.07 17.40 24.75
CA VAL A 744 -10.51 16.01 24.65
C VAL A 744 -11.34 15.76 23.39
N SER A 745 -12.26 16.64 23.05
CA SER A 745 -13.09 16.50 21.84
C SER A 745 -12.26 16.71 20.56
N GLY A 746 -11.27 17.62 20.60
CA GLY A 746 -10.32 17.81 19.51
C GLY A 746 -9.42 16.59 19.26
N TYR A 747 -8.91 15.98 20.34
CA TYR A 747 -8.16 14.73 20.17
C TYR A 747 -9.03 13.56 19.72
N SER A 748 -10.31 13.53 20.14
CA SER A 748 -11.29 12.57 19.65
C SER A 748 -11.57 12.74 18.15
N PHE A 749 -11.71 13.98 17.68
CA PHE A 749 -11.87 14.34 16.27
C PHE A 749 -10.62 13.92 15.45
N LEU A 750 -9.42 14.21 15.98
CA LEU A 750 -8.16 13.75 15.40
C LEU A 750 -8.13 12.22 15.28
N ALA A 751 -8.42 11.49 16.36
CA ALA A 751 -8.41 10.03 16.38
C ALA A 751 -9.38 9.41 15.37
N PHE A 752 -10.58 9.99 15.21
CA PHE A 752 -11.55 9.52 14.23
C PHE A 752 -11.03 9.69 12.80
N ASN A 753 -10.60 10.90 12.42
CA ASN A 753 -10.13 11.19 11.06
C ASN A 753 -8.83 10.47 10.70
N LEU A 754 -8.03 10.14 11.72
CA LEU A 754 -6.82 9.34 11.55
C LEU A 754 -7.14 7.88 11.20
N LEU A 755 -8.09 7.26 11.91
CA LEU A 755 -8.36 5.82 11.85
C LEU A 755 -9.54 5.46 10.93
N CYS A 756 -10.40 6.42 10.52
CA CYS A 756 -11.54 6.15 9.64
C CYS A 756 -11.07 5.72 8.23
N ALA A 757 -12.03 5.40 7.36
CA ALA A 757 -11.75 5.06 5.98
C ALA A 757 -10.81 6.08 5.32
N PRO A 758 -9.83 5.62 4.52
CA PRO A 758 -8.89 6.52 3.85
C PRO A 758 -9.57 7.28 2.70
N CYS A 759 -8.81 8.15 2.02
CA CYS A 759 -9.28 8.88 0.85
C CYS A 759 -9.81 7.96 -0.27
N PHE A 760 -10.65 8.48 -1.15
CA PHE A 760 -11.28 7.71 -2.24
C PHE A 760 -10.25 7.01 -3.13
N ALA A 761 -9.09 7.62 -3.37
CA ALA A 761 -8.01 6.98 -4.11
C ALA A 761 -7.53 5.68 -3.43
N ALA A 762 -7.35 5.71 -2.13
CA ALA A 762 -6.96 4.55 -1.34
C ALA A 762 -8.12 3.53 -1.22
N MET A 763 -9.36 3.98 -1.10
CA MET A 763 -10.54 3.10 -1.16
C MET A 763 -10.65 2.39 -2.51
N GLY A 764 -10.33 3.08 -3.63
CA GLY A 764 -10.22 2.49 -4.96
C GLY A 764 -9.13 1.41 -5.03
N ALA A 765 -7.99 1.62 -4.35
CA ALA A 765 -6.95 0.61 -4.22
C ALA A 765 -7.42 -0.59 -3.38
N ILE A 766 -8.09 -0.36 -2.24
CA ILE A 766 -8.70 -1.42 -1.42
C ILE A 766 -9.68 -2.26 -2.27
N LYS A 767 -10.59 -1.62 -3.00
CA LYS A 767 -11.57 -2.32 -3.86
C LYS A 767 -10.89 -3.23 -4.87
N ARG A 768 -9.80 -2.76 -5.47
CA ARG A 768 -9.05 -3.53 -6.46
C ARG A 768 -8.28 -4.68 -5.84
N GLU A 769 -7.53 -4.43 -4.76
CA GLU A 769 -6.69 -5.46 -4.13
C GLU A 769 -7.52 -6.51 -3.37
N MET A 770 -8.69 -6.16 -2.85
CA MET A 770 -9.65 -7.10 -2.28
C MET A 770 -10.35 -7.96 -3.34
N ASN A 771 -10.45 -7.48 -4.58
CA ASN A 771 -11.11 -8.12 -5.73
C ASN A 771 -12.49 -8.74 -5.41
N ASN A 772 -13.18 -8.19 -4.41
CA ASN A 772 -14.48 -8.66 -3.94
C ASN A 772 -15.21 -7.52 -3.24
N THR A 773 -16.41 -7.18 -3.73
CA THR A 773 -17.21 -6.06 -3.21
C THR A 773 -17.62 -6.26 -1.74
N LYS A 774 -17.89 -7.49 -1.31
CA LYS A 774 -18.22 -7.79 0.09
C LYS A 774 -17.03 -7.49 1.01
N TRP A 775 -15.83 -7.90 0.64
CA TRP A 775 -14.62 -7.63 1.41
C TRP A 775 -14.23 -6.15 1.42
N PHE A 776 -14.49 -5.44 0.31
CA PHE A 776 -14.32 -3.98 0.25
C PHE A 776 -15.17 -3.28 1.31
N TRP A 777 -16.49 -3.54 1.32
CA TRP A 777 -17.39 -2.91 2.30
C TRP A 777 -17.10 -3.38 3.73
N THR A 778 -16.64 -4.61 3.92
CA THR A 778 -16.19 -5.10 5.23
C THR A 778 -14.97 -4.31 5.72
N ALA A 779 -14.00 -4.04 4.84
CA ALA A 779 -12.80 -3.26 5.19
C ALA A 779 -13.16 -1.81 5.57
N VAL A 780 -13.94 -1.12 4.73
CA VAL A 780 -14.38 0.26 4.96
C VAL A 780 -15.23 0.35 6.25
N GLY A 781 -16.20 -0.55 6.40
CA GLY A 781 -17.05 -0.60 7.60
C GLY A 781 -16.26 -0.90 8.88
N TYR A 782 -15.25 -1.77 8.80
CA TYR A 782 -14.35 -2.05 9.92
C TYR A 782 -13.54 -0.81 10.31
N GLN A 783 -12.93 -0.12 9.35
CA GLN A 783 -12.13 1.08 9.60
C GLN A 783 -12.98 2.20 10.22
N CYS A 784 -14.16 2.51 9.65
CA CYS A 784 -15.05 3.52 10.21
C CYS A 784 -15.58 3.13 11.60
N GLY A 785 -15.98 1.88 11.78
CA GLY A 785 -16.48 1.38 13.07
C GLY A 785 -15.41 1.38 14.15
N PHE A 786 -14.19 0.94 13.81
CA PHE A 786 -13.07 0.96 14.75
C PHE A 786 -12.69 2.40 15.15
N ALA A 787 -12.61 3.31 14.17
CA ALA A 787 -12.35 4.73 14.40
C ALA A 787 -13.40 5.35 15.31
N TYR A 788 -14.69 5.05 15.07
CA TYR A 788 -15.80 5.54 15.89
C TYR A 788 -15.68 5.08 17.35
N LEU A 789 -15.39 3.81 17.56
CA LEU A 789 -15.25 3.24 18.92
C LEU A 789 -14.04 3.83 19.65
N VAL A 790 -12.91 4.02 18.98
CA VAL A 790 -11.70 4.61 19.58
C VAL A 790 -11.97 6.08 19.94
N SER A 791 -12.53 6.86 19.03
CA SER A 791 -12.87 8.27 19.23
C SER A 791 -13.88 8.44 20.39
N LEU A 792 -14.91 7.58 20.45
CA LEU A 792 -15.86 7.55 21.56
C LEU A 792 -15.16 7.32 22.90
N VAL A 793 -14.25 6.32 22.96
CA VAL A 793 -13.50 6.01 24.20
C VAL A 793 -12.64 7.21 24.59
N VAL A 794 -11.92 7.81 23.63
CA VAL A 794 -11.07 9.01 23.89
C VAL A 794 -11.91 10.14 24.50
N ASN A 795 -13.04 10.49 23.89
CA ASN A 795 -13.87 11.57 24.40
C ASN A 795 -14.49 11.26 25.76
N GLN A 796 -15.14 10.12 25.91
CA GLN A 796 -15.88 9.80 27.12
C GLN A 796 -14.97 9.53 28.33
N ILE A 797 -13.85 8.85 28.12
CA ILE A 797 -12.90 8.57 29.21
C ILE A 797 -12.03 9.80 29.50
N GLY A 798 -11.55 10.49 28.44
CA GLY A 798 -10.83 11.77 28.61
C GLY A 798 -11.67 12.82 29.33
N GLY A 799 -12.96 12.93 28.99
CA GLY A 799 -13.91 13.83 29.63
C GLY A 799 -14.08 13.58 31.14
N LEU A 800 -13.98 12.33 31.62
CA LEU A 800 -14.01 12.05 33.06
C LEU A 800 -12.82 12.69 33.81
N PHE A 801 -11.65 12.76 33.17
CA PHE A 801 -10.47 13.37 33.80
C PHE A 801 -10.50 14.89 33.73
N THR A 802 -11.23 15.47 32.80
CA THR A 802 -11.38 16.93 32.65
C THR A 802 -12.64 17.49 33.31
N GLY A 803 -13.41 16.67 34.04
CA GLY A 803 -14.57 17.11 34.81
C GLY A 803 -15.89 17.18 34.04
N ALA A 804 -15.97 16.63 32.83
CA ALA A 804 -17.17 16.59 31.98
C ALA A 804 -18.17 15.56 32.46
N GLY A 805 -18.61 15.45 33.61
CA GLY A 805 -19.67 14.63 34.18
C GLY A 805 -19.87 13.21 33.60
N PHE A 806 -20.56 12.36 34.31
CA PHE A 806 -20.82 10.97 33.90
C PHE A 806 -22.07 10.93 32.97
N SER A 807 -21.96 10.41 31.77
CA SER A 807 -23.06 10.31 30.80
C SER A 807 -23.41 8.84 30.47
N ILE A 808 -24.53 8.60 29.83
CA ILE A 808 -24.90 7.27 29.34
C ILE A 808 -23.84 6.73 28.35
N TRP A 809 -23.22 7.60 27.58
CA TRP A 809 -22.16 7.26 26.62
C TRP A 809 -20.87 6.84 27.30
N THR A 810 -20.63 7.29 28.53
CA THR A 810 -19.49 6.85 29.37
C THR A 810 -19.64 5.37 29.72
N ILE A 811 -20.87 4.90 30.00
CA ILE A 811 -21.15 3.48 30.22
C ILE A 811 -20.86 2.68 28.95
N VAL A 812 -21.27 3.20 27.80
CA VAL A 812 -20.99 2.56 26.50
C VAL A 812 -19.48 2.52 26.25
N ALA A 813 -18.73 3.58 26.51
CA ALA A 813 -17.27 3.62 26.36
C ALA A 813 -16.57 2.59 27.27
N ILE A 814 -16.99 2.46 28.54
CA ILE A 814 -16.49 1.45 29.45
C ILE A 814 -16.79 0.04 28.91
N ALA A 815 -18.02 -0.19 28.42
CA ALA A 815 -18.40 -1.48 27.81
C ALA A 815 -17.53 -1.79 26.58
N VAL A 816 -17.22 -0.81 25.75
CA VAL A 816 -16.30 -0.93 24.60
C VAL A 816 -14.89 -1.31 25.05
N ILE A 817 -14.35 -0.65 26.08
CA ILE A 817 -13.04 -0.98 26.66
C ILE A 817 -13.02 -2.42 27.17
N VAL A 818 -14.05 -2.82 27.93
CA VAL A 818 -14.16 -4.19 28.43
C VAL A 818 -14.25 -5.20 27.28
N ALA A 819 -15.00 -4.85 26.22
CA ALA A 819 -15.07 -5.68 25.02
C ALA A 819 -13.72 -5.79 24.31
N PHE A 820 -12.98 -4.69 24.16
CA PHE A 820 -11.62 -4.71 23.59
C PHE A 820 -10.67 -5.55 24.45
N ILE A 821 -10.65 -5.36 25.76
CA ILE A 821 -9.84 -6.16 26.68
C ILE A 821 -10.21 -7.63 26.58
N TYR A 822 -11.50 -7.96 26.55
CA TYR A 822 -11.97 -9.33 26.39
C TYR A 822 -11.50 -9.93 25.05
N LEU A 823 -11.64 -9.19 23.94
CA LEU A 823 -11.21 -9.65 22.62
C LEU A 823 -9.69 -9.82 22.54
N LEU A 824 -8.93 -8.93 23.20
CA LEU A 824 -7.47 -9.03 23.28
C LEU A 824 -7.02 -10.19 24.19
N ALA A 825 -7.72 -10.43 25.30
CA ALA A 825 -7.37 -11.48 26.27
C ALA A 825 -7.92 -12.86 25.92
N ARG A 826 -8.98 -12.94 25.08
CA ARG A 826 -9.60 -14.20 24.69
C ARG A 826 -8.56 -15.16 24.10
N PRO A 827 -8.45 -16.44 24.61
CA PRO A 827 -7.52 -17.38 24.04
C PRO A 827 -7.87 -17.69 22.57
N TYR A 828 -6.84 -17.86 21.76
CA TYR A 828 -6.95 -18.29 20.39
C TYR A 828 -7.52 -19.71 20.37
N LYS A 829 -8.65 -19.93 19.71
CA LYS A 829 -9.13 -21.26 19.37
C LYS A 829 -8.71 -21.54 17.94
N GLU A 830 -7.81 -22.48 17.77
CA GLU A 830 -7.47 -23.04 16.48
C GLU A 830 -8.74 -23.42 15.73
N SER A 831 -9.04 -22.77 14.64
CA SER A 831 -10.18 -23.12 13.81
C SER A 831 -9.71 -24.13 12.77
N GLN A 832 -9.94 -25.37 13.06
CA GLN A 832 -9.92 -26.46 12.10
C GLN A 832 -11.01 -26.20 11.06
N THR A 833 -10.80 -25.43 10.04
CA THR A 833 -11.55 -25.44 8.76
C THR A 833 -11.63 -24.05 8.15
N LEU A 834 -10.75 -23.74 7.24
CA LEU A 834 -11.04 -22.89 6.10
C LEU A 834 -11.79 -23.72 5.06
N LYS A 835 -13.10 -23.82 5.16
CA LYS A 835 -13.93 -24.29 4.04
C LYS A 835 -13.93 -23.23 2.95
N VAL A 836 -12.96 -23.27 2.08
CA VAL A 836 -13.05 -22.62 0.78
C VAL A 836 -13.96 -23.53 -0.07
N SER A 837 -15.25 -23.21 -0.15
CA SER A 837 -16.15 -23.84 -1.11
C SER A 837 -15.76 -23.37 -2.51
N VAL A 838 -14.86 -24.06 -3.15
CA VAL A 838 -14.69 -23.99 -4.60
C VAL A 838 -15.93 -24.68 -5.18
N LYS A 839 -16.93 -23.89 -5.60
CA LYS A 839 -17.99 -24.38 -6.45
C LYS A 839 -17.35 -24.77 -7.78
N THR A 840 -17.01 -26.03 -7.94
CA THR A 840 -16.77 -26.62 -9.25
C THR A 840 -18.06 -26.51 -10.05
N SER A 841 -18.13 -25.56 -10.96
CA SER A 841 -19.15 -25.54 -12.01
C SER A 841 -18.87 -26.74 -12.88
N ARG A 842 -19.64 -27.81 -12.71
CA ARG A 842 -19.75 -28.85 -13.70
C ARG A 842 -20.36 -28.19 -14.95
N ALA A 843 -19.53 -27.96 -15.94
CA ALA A 843 -20.01 -27.67 -17.28
C ALA A 843 -20.79 -28.86 -17.78
N LYS A 844 -22.08 -28.64 -18.11
CA LYS A 844 -22.87 -29.54 -18.97
C LYS A 844 -22.40 -29.38 -20.39
#